data_04158baf2f2ec8466abc04fd8f610f77
#
_entry.id   04158baf2f2ec8466abc04fd8f610f77
#
_cell.length_a   1.000
_cell.length_b   1.000
_cell.length_c   1.000
_cell.angle_alpha   90.00
_cell.angle_beta   90.00
_cell.angle_gamma   90.00
#
_symmetry.space_group_name_H-M   'P 1'
#
loop_
_entity.id
_entity.type
_entity.pdbx_description
1 polymer ?
#
loop_
_entity_poly.entity_id
_entity_poly.type
_entity_poly.pdbx_seq_one_letter_code
_entity_poly.pdbx_strand_id
1 'polypeptide(L)'
;PQDSLQKLEHLKQAVKESRYPSATYSSIEDLSRQVEEAFIRLLDQLFPKGNLSEFEKEQIGQRSFLNQLCQNYICDEMNFQILDEWSDDWNASQMVVSGASGLGKSALIANWLKKTLANEKHEYNIVYHFVGNGGSKSSCENIAKYLCEGIRICYNWHASENKNDIQELKALFERIGDDSSKPLLIVLDGINQIIDADNAKLLNWLPTPSNNIKLLFSTLEEDLTYTVFKNRNYQIHTLQALSIGQREKLVVSYLHDVYAKSLTPERVSRIVNDTQCANTLVLRTLLDELVTFGIHEKLDEKIDFYLSHDSVEDFYQSFLMSYEEDFGKEFVTDLLSIIALSKNGLTETEILGILNYGVSNEEVKVTPLLWSRFYCSFLRNFVSRNGVISYSHQYINNAVTFRYLKKDNESRLRRQIVDYCYNAKSSRIYSEAAHQLYKLEKWQELYKAICYLNVFYELYNSDKTALTNYWVGLLIADKEKFTPIIYISESTKVVPKRFLATLLNELLIFISRDLNSPLIALECTTTVLEKISTVYGTKTKEMADVYNSLGGILYDLKRYKEALGYLEKSFDIKKELGLTQTESAALSYNNMGYAYRKIGDKKKAFELYRKAAELRKSLFGENSLPYADSCFAIGSLFMDSSKNDSAEKLLRKSLKLYITHRGEVSNRTADCYGNLGILYSSIQDYKSAIEFHTKALTIRKKMYGELHLDVAGGYRNIGNTYSRSGDYSKALEMLFKAVEIQIAIQGEN
;
A
#
# COMPACT_ATOMS: atom_id res chain seq x y z
N PRO A 1 33.18 -47.23 33.88
CA PRO A 1 32.93 -47.44 32.45
C PRO A 1 31.75 -48.37 32.17
N GLN A 2 31.59 -49.52 32.90
CA GLN A 2 30.48 -50.48 32.67
C GLN A 2 29.10 -49.89 33.02
N ASP A 3 28.99 -49.13 34.09
CA ASP A 3 27.73 -48.47 34.52
C ASP A 3 27.26 -47.40 33.50
N SER A 4 28.21 -46.69 32.87
CA SER A 4 27.90 -45.68 31.81
C SER A 4 27.43 -46.34 30.52
N LEU A 5 27.94 -47.53 30.18
CA LEU A 5 27.50 -48.29 29.02
C LEU A 5 26.10 -48.89 29.22
N GLN A 6 25.78 -49.37 30.41
CA GLN A 6 24.43 -49.84 30.74
C GLN A 6 23.41 -48.72 30.71
N LYS A 7 23.74 -47.57 31.26
CA LYS A 7 22.87 -46.35 31.19
C LYS A 7 22.64 -45.91 29.77
N LEU A 8 23.65 -45.97 28.90
CA LEU A 8 23.52 -45.62 27.47
C LEU A 8 22.60 -46.62 26.73
N GLU A 9 22.74 -47.95 27.01
CA GLU A 9 21.86 -48.95 26.41
C GLU A 9 20.41 -48.81 26.89
N HIS A 10 20.19 -48.53 28.17
CA HIS A 10 18.86 -48.18 28.70
C HIS A 10 18.26 -46.97 28.04
N LEU A 11 19.05 -45.91 27.82
CA LEU A 11 18.59 -44.69 27.11
C LEU A 11 18.24 -44.99 25.66
N LYS A 12 19.08 -45.77 24.94
CA LYS A 12 18.80 -46.20 23.57
C LYS A 12 17.51 -47.03 23.47
N GLN A 13 17.26 -47.86 24.43
CA GLN A 13 16.05 -48.69 24.50
C GLN A 13 14.82 -47.78 24.76
N ALA A 14 14.91 -46.90 25.74
CA ALA A 14 13.84 -45.94 26.03
C ALA A 14 13.48 -45.03 24.83
N VAL A 15 14.49 -44.60 24.06
CA VAL A 15 14.29 -43.82 22.82
C VAL A 15 13.58 -44.65 21.74
N LYS A 16 13.99 -45.96 21.57
CA LYS A 16 13.33 -46.87 20.62
C LYS A 16 11.87 -47.18 20.98
N GLU A 17 11.57 -47.25 22.27
CA GLU A 17 10.23 -47.51 22.81
C GLU A 17 9.38 -46.23 22.89
N SER A 18 9.99 -45.06 22.66
CA SER A 18 9.27 -43.80 22.65
C SER A 18 8.31 -43.70 21.45
N ARG A 19 7.24 -42.93 21.61
CA ARG A 19 6.30 -42.66 20.51
C ARG A 19 6.86 -41.75 19.44
N TYR A 20 8.09 -41.25 19.59
CA TYR A 20 8.73 -40.36 18.64
C TYR A 20 9.51 -41.14 17.59
N PRO A 21 9.46 -40.73 16.32
CA PRO A 21 10.28 -41.34 15.27
C PRO A 21 11.77 -41.23 15.64
N SER A 22 12.48 -42.31 15.57
CA SER A 22 13.92 -42.36 15.79
C SER A 22 14.63 -43.03 14.62
N ALA A 23 15.80 -42.53 14.24
CA ALA A 23 16.63 -43.11 13.19
C ALA A 23 18.09 -43.23 13.67
N THR A 24 18.82 -44.17 13.11
CA THR A 24 20.26 -44.34 13.35
C THR A 24 21.03 -43.72 12.19
N TYR A 25 22.16 -43.11 12.48
CA TYR A 25 23.09 -42.54 11.48
C TYR A 25 24.46 -43.16 11.63
N SER A 26 25.18 -43.24 10.52
CA SER A 26 26.51 -43.88 10.46
C SER A 26 27.65 -42.84 10.43
N SER A 27 27.38 -41.62 10.01
CA SER A 27 28.33 -40.48 9.97
C SER A 27 27.59 -39.15 10.16
N ILE A 28 28.34 -38.06 10.32
CA ILE A 28 27.77 -36.70 10.41
C ILE A 28 27.06 -36.32 9.11
N GLU A 29 27.60 -36.72 7.97
CA GLU A 29 27.01 -36.49 6.65
C GLU A 29 25.69 -37.28 6.50
N ASP A 30 25.65 -38.51 6.99
CA ASP A 30 24.45 -39.33 6.99
C ASP A 30 23.36 -38.73 7.91
N LEU A 31 23.74 -38.22 9.09
CA LEU A 31 22.83 -37.49 9.98
C LEU A 31 22.29 -36.24 9.27
N SER A 32 23.14 -35.43 8.67
CA SER A 32 22.74 -34.24 7.95
C SER A 32 21.73 -34.55 6.85
N ARG A 33 22.01 -35.57 6.05
CA ARG A 33 21.12 -36.01 4.97
C ARG A 33 19.76 -36.50 5.52
N GLN A 34 19.76 -37.32 6.56
CA GLN A 34 18.54 -37.86 7.17
C GLN A 34 17.67 -36.75 7.78
N VAL A 35 18.28 -35.76 8.42
CA VAL A 35 17.59 -34.56 8.94
C VAL A 35 16.98 -33.76 7.81
N GLU A 36 17.75 -33.50 6.75
CA GLU A 36 17.26 -32.77 5.56
C GLU A 36 16.06 -33.50 4.91
N GLU A 37 16.18 -34.79 4.67
CA GLU A 37 15.11 -35.61 4.10
C GLU A 37 13.85 -35.68 5.00
N ALA A 38 14.04 -35.69 6.33
CA ALA A 38 12.92 -35.66 7.27
C ALA A 38 12.20 -34.30 7.25
N PHE A 39 12.97 -33.19 7.18
CA PHE A 39 12.39 -31.84 7.03
C PHE A 39 11.70 -31.68 5.69
N ILE A 40 12.28 -32.14 4.59
CA ILE A 40 11.65 -32.09 3.26
C ILE A 40 10.32 -32.85 3.28
N ARG A 41 10.30 -34.06 3.85
CA ARG A 41 9.06 -34.85 3.98
C ARG A 41 8.01 -34.17 4.84
N LEU A 42 8.41 -33.53 5.95
CA LEU A 42 7.51 -32.80 6.81
C LEU A 42 6.96 -31.56 6.06
N LEU A 43 7.81 -30.84 5.33
CA LEU A 43 7.40 -29.70 4.50
C LEU A 43 6.44 -30.14 3.37
N ASP A 44 6.71 -31.25 2.68
CA ASP A 44 5.83 -31.79 1.64
C ASP A 44 4.47 -32.27 2.21
N GLN A 45 4.43 -32.70 3.48
CA GLN A 45 3.18 -33.06 4.18
C GLN A 45 2.39 -31.84 4.64
N LEU A 46 3.08 -30.83 5.21
CA LEU A 46 2.45 -29.60 5.71
C LEU A 46 2.09 -28.64 4.58
N PHE A 47 2.87 -28.66 3.50
CA PHE A 47 2.74 -27.81 2.34
C PHE A 47 2.79 -28.66 1.06
N PRO A 48 1.75 -29.46 0.77
CA PRO A 48 1.73 -30.28 -0.43
C PRO A 48 1.96 -29.39 -1.65
N LYS A 49 2.76 -29.87 -2.62
CA LYS A 49 3.12 -29.17 -3.87
C LYS A 49 1.89 -28.91 -4.75
N GLY A 50 0.94 -28.13 -4.23
CA GLY A 50 -0.17 -27.55 -4.95
C GLY A 50 0.14 -26.09 -5.24
N ASN A 51 -0.26 -25.58 -6.40
CA ASN A 51 -0.19 -24.16 -6.71
C ASN A 51 -1.20 -23.40 -5.83
N LEU A 52 -0.78 -22.99 -4.62
CA LEU A 52 -1.57 -22.09 -3.80
C LEU A 52 -1.80 -20.80 -4.57
N SER A 53 -3.03 -20.34 -4.63
CA SER A 53 -3.39 -19.03 -5.17
C SER A 53 -2.70 -17.92 -4.35
N GLU A 54 -2.57 -16.73 -4.92
CA GLU A 54 -2.01 -15.58 -4.21
C GLU A 54 -2.83 -15.26 -2.94
N PHE A 55 -4.14 -15.44 -2.98
CA PHE A 55 -5.01 -15.26 -1.84
C PHE A 55 -4.73 -16.26 -0.72
N GLU A 56 -4.59 -17.56 -1.05
CA GLU A 56 -4.27 -18.59 -0.05
C GLU A 56 -2.92 -18.35 0.63
N LYS A 57 -1.91 -17.95 -0.14
CA LYS A 57 -0.59 -17.57 0.42
C LYS A 57 -0.72 -16.40 1.39
N GLU A 58 -1.50 -15.38 1.03
CA GLU A 58 -1.74 -14.23 1.89
C GLU A 58 -2.54 -14.60 3.13
N GLN A 59 -3.58 -15.41 3.00
CA GLN A 59 -4.39 -15.89 4.11
C GLN A 59 -3.54 -16.66 5.14
N ILE A 60 -2.62 -17.51 4.68
CA ILE A 60 -1.64 -18.19 5.56
C ILE A 60 -0.78 -17.16 6.30
N GLY A 61 -0.28 -16.14 5.61
CA GLY A 61 0.49 -15.05 6.21
C GLY A 61 -0.29 -14.29 7.28
N GLN A 62 -1.53 -13.90 6.98
CA GLN A 62 -2.44 -13.23 7.91
C GLN A 62 -2.73 -14.10 9.17
N ARG A 63 -2.98 -15.39 8.97
CA ARG A 63 -3.23 -16.33 10.06
C ARG A 63 -1.98 -16.57 10.92
N SER A 64 -0.81 -16.66 10.32
CA SER A 64 0.47 -16.77 11.03
C SER A 64 0.71 -15.55 11.91
N PHE A 65 0.49 -14.36 11.39
CA PHE A 65 0.64 -13.11 12.14
C PHE A 65 -0.37 -12.98 13.28
N LEU A 66 -1.64 -13.33 13.05
CA LEU A 66 -2.64 -13.42 14.12
C LEU A 66 -2.15 -14.32 15.26
N ASN A 67 -1.67 -15.52 14.94
CA ASN A 67 -1.15 -16.45 15.95
C ASN A 67 0.06 -15.90 16.70
N GLN A 68 0.96 -15.17 16.02
CA GLN A 68 2.11 -14.51 16.65
C GLN A 68 1.67 -13.44 17.64
N LEU A 69 0.68 -12.60 17.28
CA LEU A 69 0.13 -11.58 18.17
C LEU A 69 -0.62 -12.16 19.39
N CYS A 70 -1.11 -13.40 19.26
CA CYS A 70 -1.81 -14.09 20.34
C CYS A 70 -0.86 -14.79 21.32
N GLN A 71 0.45 -14.80 21.07
CA GLN A 71 1.40 -15.35 22.00
C GLN A 71 1.55 -14.43 23.22
N ASN A 72 1.33 -15.01 24.40
CA ASN A 72 1.59 -14.32 25.68
C ASN A 72 0.78 -13.02 25.89
N TYR A 73 -0.47 -13.00 25.40
CA TYR A 73 -1.39 -11.90 25.64
C TYR A 73 -2.12 -12.08 26.97
N ILE A 74 -2.12 -11.04 27.81
CA ILE A 74 -2.94 -11.00 29.01
C ILE A 74 -4.26 -10.39 28.67
N CYS A 75 -5.32 -11.16 28.85
CA CYS A 75 -6.68 -10.74 28.54
C CYS A 75 -7.06 -9.50 29.38
N ASP A 76 -7.41 -8.43 28.72
CA ASP A 76 -8.12 -7.30 29.29
C ASP A 76 -9.61 -7.54 29.09
N GLU A 77 -10.28 -8.11 30.12
CA GLU A 77 -11.67 -8.51 30.06
C GLU A 77 -12.59 -7.33 29.71
N MET A 78 -12.29 -6.13 30.19
CA MET A 78 -13.08 -4.93 29.91
C MET A 78 -13.04 -4.55 28.42
N ASN A 79 -11.83 -4.54 27.82
CA ASN A 79 -11.70 -4.26 26.40
C ASN A 79 -12.34 -5.34 25.52
N PHE A 80 -12.30 -6.60 25.94
CA PHE A 80 -12.99 -7.69 25.25
C PHE A 80 -14.50 -7.53 25.34
N GLN A 81 -15.03 -7.20 26.52
CA GLN A 81 -16.47 -6.97 26.70
C GLN A 81 -16.95 -5.84 25.80
N ILE A 82 -16.24 -4.73 25.69
CA ILE A 82 -16.59 -3.62 24.79
C ILE A 82 -16.68 -4.08 23.32
N LEU A 83 -15.72 -4.90 22.88
CA LEU A 83 -15.72 -5.43 21.51
C LEU A 83 -16.83 -6.47 21.30
N ASP A 84 -17.10 -7.33 22.29
CA ASP A 84 -18.18 -8.32 22.25
C ASP A 84 -19.55 -7.61 22.20
N GLU A 85 -19.84 -6.67 23.11
CA GLU A 85 -21.09 -5.89 23.13
C GLU A 85 -21.28 -5.12 21.80
N TRP A 86 -20.23 -4.51 21.28
CA TRP A 86 -20.30 -3.84 19.99
C TRP A 86 -20.52 -4.83 18.84
N SER A 87 -19.89 -5.98 18.80
CA SER A 87 -20.03 -6.94 17.70
C SER A 87 -21.44 -7.55 17.65
N ASP A 88 -22.11 -7.66 18.78
CA ASP A 88 -23.46 -8.21 18.88
C ASP A 88 -24.56 -7.18 18.55
N ASP A 89 -24.32 -5.87 18.73
CA ASP A 89 -25.28 -4.81 18.40
C ASP A 89 -25.15 -4.33 16.95
N TRP A 90 -25.81 -4.99 16.02
CA TRP A 90 -25.79 -4.65 14.57
C TRP A 90 -26.36 -3.27 14.22
N ASN A 91 -26.94 -2.53 15.16
CA ASN A 91 -27.35 -1.14 14.98
C ASN A 91 -26.24 -0.15 15.39
N ALA A 92 -25.20 -0.62 16.06
CA ALA A 92 -24.08 0.24 16.45
C ALA A 92 -23.29 0.72 15.22
N SER A 93 -22.74 1.93 15.31
CA SER A 93 -21.84 2.45 14.28
C SER A 93 -20.53 1.62 14.21
N GLN A 94 -19.75 1.81 13.15
CA GLN A 94 -18.46 1.14 12.97
C GLN A 94 -17.50 1.48 14.13
N MET A 95 -16.63 0.52 14.49
CA MET A 95 -15.72 0.65 15.64
C MET A 95 -14.29 0.92 15.21
N VAL A 96 -13.61 1.80 15.94
CA VAL A 96 -12.18 2.10 15.77
C VAL A 96 -11.48 1.96 17.11
N VAL A 97 -10.49 1.08 17.18
CA VAL A 97 -9.57 0.99 18.32
C VAL A 97 -8.41 1.94 18.07
N SER A 98 -8.30 3.00 18.87
CA SER A 98 -7.25 4.00 18.77
C SER A 98 -6.28 3.95 19.96
N GLY A 99 -5.23 4.73 19.91
CA GLY A 99 -4.26 4.89 21.00
C GLY A 99 -2.82 5.05 20.48
N ALA A 100 -1.90 5.40 21.36
CA ALA A 100 -0.49 5.57 21.01
C ALA A 100 0.16 4.28 20.50
N SER A 101 1.31 4.41 19.85
CA SER A 101 2.09 3.25 19.42
C SER A 101 2.55 2.41 20.62
N GLY A 102 2.56 1.08 20.46
CA GLY A 102 3.05 0.17 21.50
C GLY A 102 2.06 -0.19 22.61
N LEU A 103 0.83 0.36 22.63
CA LEU A 103 -0.18 0.04 23.64
C LEU A 103 -0.86 -1.33 23.48
N GLY A 104 -0.59 -2.06 22.38
CA GLY A 104 -1.11 -3.41 22.18
C GLY A 104 -2.42 -3.49 21.39
N LYS A 105 -2.81 -2.48 20.60
CA LYS A 105 -4.02 -2.48 19.75
C LYS A 105 -4.16 -3.73 18.89
N SER A 106 -3.12 -4.06 18.12
CA SER A 106 -3.12 -5.24 17.24
C SER A 106 -3.20 -6.53 18.04
N ALA A 107 -2.57 -6.61 19.22
CA ALA A 107 -2.65 -7.77 20.09
C ALA A 107 -4.06 -7.94 20.69
N LEU A 108 -4.71 -6.85 21.09
CA LEU A 108 -6.10 -6.86 21.55
C LEU A 108 -7.01 -7.41 20.45
N ILE A 109 -6.96 -6.82 19.25
CA ILE A 109 -7.81 -7.23 18.11
C ILE A 109 -7.53 -8.69 17.72
N ALA A 110 -6.26 -9.11 17.65
CA ALA A 110 -5.90 -10.48 17.28
C ALA A 110 -6.43 -11.51 18.29
N ASN A 111 -6.30 -11.24 19.59
CA ASN A 111 -6.77 -12.14 20.63
C ASN A 111 -8.29 -12.20 20.71
N TRP A 112 -8.96 -11.04 20.57
CA TRP A 112 -10.41 -10.99 20.47
C TRP A 112 -10.91 -11.75 19.22
N LEU A 113 -10.26 -11.53 18.08
CA LEU A 113 -10.61 -12.19 16.82
C LEU A 113 -10.40 -13.70 16.91
N LYS A 114 -9.30 -14.17 17.54
CA LYS A 114 -9.05 -15.60 17.77
C LYS A 114 -10.13 -16.24 18.65
N LYS A 115 -10.55 -15.57 19.72
CA LYS A 115 -11.67 -16.00 20.59
C LYS A 115 -12.97 -16.07 19.78
N THR A 116 -13.26 -15.05 18.98
CA THR A 116 -14.47 -14.99 18.15
C THR A 116 -14.47 -16.08 17.08
N LEU A 117 -13.35 -16.30 16.37
CA LEU A 117 -13.22 -17.38 15.37
C LEU A 117 -13.36 -18.79 15.96
N ALA A 118 -12.99 -19.00 17.24
CA ALA A 118 -13.16 -20.26 17.93
C ALA A 118 -14.60 -20.51 18.41
N ASN A 119 -15.42 -19.49 18.44
CA ASN A 119 -16.81 -19.60 18.86
C ASN A 119 -17.71 -19.90 17.64
N GLU A 120 -18.04 -21.18 17.41
CA GLU A 120 -18.89 -21.60 16.28
C GLU A 120 -20.35 -21.08 16.34
N LYS A 121 -20.74 -20.36 17.40
CA LYS A 121 -22.11 -19.87 17.62
C LYS A 121 -22.38 -18.49 17.00
N HIS A 122 -21.37 -17.80 16.46
CA HIS A 122 -21.61 -16.50 15.86
C HIS A 122 -22.37 -16.61 14.51
N GLU A 123 -23.34 -15.74 14.33
CA GLU A 123 -24.27 -15.77 13.19
C GLU A 123 -23.79 -14.90 12.00
N TYR A 124 -22.52 -14.50 11.96
CA TYR A 124 -21.94 -13.65 10.91
C TYR A 124 -20.66 -14.24 10.32
N ASN A 125 -20.34 -13.84 9.10
CA ASN A 125 -19.10 -14.16 8.44
C ASN A 125 -17.99 -13.19 8.88
N ILE A 126 -16.73 -13.62 8.87
CA ILE A 126 -15.59 -12.79 9.29
C ILE A 126 -14.52 -12.80 8.20
N VAL A 127 -14.10 -11.60 7.79
CA VAL A 127 -12.93 -11.38 6.95
C VAL A 127 -12.00 -10.41 7.67
N TYR A 128 -10.72 -10.73 7.80
CA TYR A 128 -9.77 -9.89 8.51
C TYR A 128 -8.48 -9.69 7.72
N HIS A 129 -7.86 -8.52 7.91
CA HIS A 129 -6.58 -8.20 7.31
C HIS A 129 -5.77 -7.28 8.24
N PHE A 130 -4.54 -7.69 8.55
CA PHE A 130 -3.56 -6.87 9.26
C PHE A 130 -2.75 -6.08 8.23
N VAL A 131 -3.01 -4.77 8.15
CA VAL A 131 -2.35 -3.86 7.19
C VAL A 131 -0.88 -3.68 7.57
N GLY A 132 -0.02 -3.45 6.59
CA GLY A 132 1.43 -3.34 6.83
C GLY A 132 2.12 -4.69 7.02
N ASN A 133 1.34 -5.78 7.02
CA ASN A 133 1.86 -7.13 7.15
C ASN A 133 2.42 -7.68 5.81
N GLY A 134 3.12 -6.86 5.00
CA GLY A 134 3.71 -7.36 3.78
C GLY A 134 4.07 -6.33 2.71
N GLY A 135 4.85 -5.28 3.01
CA GLY A 135 5.47 -4.41 2.00
C GLY A 135 4.50 -3.88 0.92
N SER A 136 4.62 -4.33 -0.32
CA SER A 136 3.76 -3.96 -1.45
C SER A 136 2.26 -4.26 -1.26
N LYS A 137 1.89 -5.01 -0.23
CA LYS A 137 0.51 -5.39 0.08
C LYS A 137 -0.25 -4.40 0.97
N SER A 138 0.34 -3.26 1.27
CA SER A 138 -0.31 -2.18 2.01
C SER A 138 -1.01 -1.17 1.10
N SER A 139 -1.11 -1.39 -0.21
CA SER A 139 -1.90 -0.53 -1.10
C SER A 139 -3.41 -0.83 -0.95
N CYS A 140 -4.24 0.19 -1.18
CA CYS A 140 -5.70 0.05 -1.08
C CYS A 140 -6.26 -0.97 -2.08
N GLU A 141 -5.66 -1.10 -3.27
CA GLU A 141 -6.06 -2.07 -4.29
C GLU A 141 -5.81 -3.51 -3.81
N ASN A 142 -4.65 -3.77 -3.22
CA ASN A 142 -4.32 -5.10 -2.73
C ASN A 142 -5.19 -5.51 -1.54
N ILE A 143 -5.48 -4.57 -0.63
CA ILE A 143 -6.42 -4.82 0.47
C ILE A 143 -7.83 -5.08 -0.10
N ALA A 144 -8.30 -4.27 -1.05
CA ALA A 144 -9.60 -4.47 -1.70
C ALA A 144 -9.69 -5.83 -2.40
N LYS A 145 -8.64 -6.24 -3.14
CA LYS A 145 -8.55 -7.55 -3.76
C LYS A 145 -8.66 -8.69 -2.75
N TYR A 146 -7.91 -8.60 -1.65
CA TYR A 146 -7.98 -9.59 -0.58
C TYR A 146 -9.37 -9.68 0.04
N LEU A 147 -10.00 -8.54 0.31
CA LEU A 147 -11.36 -8.49 0.85
C LEU A 147 -12.38 -9.09 -0.13
N CYS A 148 -12.28 -8.79 -1.44
CA CYS A 148 -13.17 -9.37 -2.45
C CYS A 148 -13.09 -10.89 -2.47
N GLU A 149 -11.88 -11.46 -2.48
CA GLU A 149 -11.68 -12.92 -2.45
C GLU A 149 -12.23 -13.53 -1.16
N GLY A 150 -11.92 -12.94 0.01
CA GLY A 150 -12.41 -13.38 1.30
C GLY A 150 -13.94 -13.38 1.38
N ILE A 151 -14.59 -12.31 0.92
CA ILE A 151 -16.05 -12.18 0.87
C ILE A 151 -16.65 -13.25 -0.06
N ARG A 152 -16.10 -13.43 -1.26
CA ARG A 152 -16.58 -14.45 -2.20
C ARG A 152 -16.55 -15.86 -1.60
N ILE A 153 -15.48 -16.20 -0.90
CA ILE A 153 -15.35 -17.49 -0.22
C ILE A 153 -16.41 -17.64 0.87
N CYS A 154 -16.61 -16.61 1.71
CA CYS A 154 -17.61 -16.62 2.78
C CYS A 154 -19.05 -16.87 2.27
N TYR A 155 -19.37 -16.35 1.10
CA TYR A 155 -20.73 -16.44 0.52
C TYR A 155 -20.83 -17.42 -0.65
N ASN A 156 -19.76 -18.11 -1.00
CA ASN A 156 -19.67 -19.01 -2.16
C ASN A 156 -20.09 -18.33 -3.49
N TRP A 157 -19.59 -17.09 -3.71
CA TRP A 157 -19.88 -16.32 -4.91
C TRP A 157 -18.73 -16.42 -5.93
N HIS A 158 -19.06 -16.41 -7.20
CA HIS A 158 -18.09 -16.40 -8.28
C HIS A 158 -17.58 -14.99 -8.58
N ALA A 159 -16.37 -14.88 -9.12
CA ALA A 159 -15.80 -13.61 -9.56
C ALA A 159 -16.64 -13.01 -10.70
N SER A 160 -16.83 -11.69 -10.68
CA SER A 160 -17.41 -10.96 -11.81
C SER A 160 -16.32 -10.67 -12.84
N GLU A 161 -16.55 -11.04 -14.10
CA GLU A 161 -15.65 -10.67 -15.20
C GLU A 161 -15.64 -9.13 -15.38
N ASN A 162 -14.45 -8.51 -15.44
CA ASN A 162 -14.22 -7.11 -15.86
C ASN A 162 -14.44 -5.96 -14.86
N LYS A 163 -14.34 -6.13 -13.54
CA LYS A 163 -14.28 -5.01 -12.59
C LYS A 163 -12.88 -4.89 -11.97
N ASN A 164 -12.44 -3.65 -11.66
CA ASN A 164 -11.29 -3.51 -10.77
C ASN A 164 -11.70 -3.86 -9.32
N ASP A 165 -10.72 -4.22 -8.47
CA ASP A 165 -10.97 -4.74 -7.13
C ASP A 165 -11.78 -3.79 -6.24
N ILE A 166 -11.57 -2.46 -6.33
CA ILE A 166 -12.33 -1.46 -5.57
C ILE A 166 -13.80 -1.39 -6.04
N GLN A 167 -14.04 -1.48 -7.35
CA GLN A 167 -15.41 -1.47 -7.88
C GLN A 167 -16.14 -2.77 -7.54
N GLU A 168 -15.42 -3.87 -7.52
CA GLU A 168 -15.96 -5.16 -7.12
C GLU A 168 -16.29 -5.19 -5.63
N LEU A 169 -15.39 -4.70 -4.77
CA LEU A 169 -15.65 -4.58 -3.34
C LEU A 169 -16.94 -3.81 -3.06
N LYS A 170 -17.16 -2.72 -3.80
CA LYS A 170 -18.39 -1.95 -3.69
C LYS A 170 -19.63 -2.75 -4.09
N ALA A 171 -19.57 -3.47 -5.22
CA ALA A 171 -20.68 -4.30 -5.66
C ALA A 171 -20.99 -5.45 -4.68
N LEU A 172 -19.95 -6.02 -4.04
CA LEU A 172 -20.13 -7.03 -2.99
C LEU A 172 -20.79 -6.45 -1.74
N PHE A 173 -20.41 -5.24 -1.32
CA PHE A 173 -21.05 -4.55 -0.20
C PHE A 173 -22.54 -4.25 -0.48
N GLU A 174 -22.88 -3.76 -1.68
CA GLU A 174 -24.26 -3.53 -2.11
C GLU A 174 -25.05 -4.85 -2.10
N ARG A 175 -24.46 -5.92 -2.64
CA ARG A 175 -25.09 -7.23 -2.68
C ARG A 175 -25.39 -7.81 -1.29
N ILE A 176 -24.48 -7.66 -0.32
CA ILE A 176 -24.70 -8.09 1.07
C ILE A 176 -25.80 -7.25 1.72
N GLY A 177 -25.90 -5.95 1.37
CA GLY A 177 -26.96 -5.07 1.87
C GLY A 177 -28.37 -5.44 1.39
N ASP A 178 -28.48 -5.95 0.16
CA ASP A 178 -29.75 -6.32 -0.49
C ASP A 178 -30.19 -7.77 -0.19
N ASP A 179 -29.26 -8.62 0.24
CA ASP A 179 -29.51 -10.04 0.50
C ASP A 179 -29.79 -10.27 1.98
N SER A 180 -30.80 -11.09 2.31
CA SER A 180 -31.07 -11.60 3.67
C SER A 180 -30.03 -12.63 4.13
N SER A 181 -28.84 -12.63 3.53
CA SER A 181 -27.72 -13.49 3.83
C SER A 181 -27.07 -13.17 5.18
N LYS A 182 -26.29 -14.10 5.68
CA LYS A 182 -25.53 -13.98 6.93
C LYS A 182 -24.71 -12.68 6.95
N PRO A 183 -24.79 -11.83 8.02
CA PRO A 183 -24.03 -10.58 8.11
C PRO A 183 -22.53 -10.77 8.00
N LEU A 184 -21.79 -9.69 7.74
CA LEU A 184 -20.33 -9.69 7.53
C LEU A 184 -19.63 -8.75 8.51
N LEU A 185 -18.67 -9.28 9.25
CA LEU A 185 -17.70 -8.50 10.02
C LEU A 185 -16.37 -8.43 9.26
N ILE A 186 -15.88 -7.23 8.99
CA ILE A 186 -14.55 -6.99 8.43
C ILE A 186 -13.67 -6.34 9.49
N VAL A 187 -12.48 -6.91 9.71
CA VAL A 187 -11.47 -6.40 10.65
C VAL A 187 -10.25 -5.93 9.88
N LEU A 188 -9.91 -4.64 9.98
CA LEU A 188 -8.76 -4.01 9.33
C LEU A 188 -7.84 -3.41 10.41
N ASP A 189 -6.85 -4.18 10.83
CA ASP A 189 -5.88 -3.72 11.82
C ASP A 189 -4.74 -2.92 11.18
N GLY A 190 -4.29 -1.85 11.84
CA GLY A 190 -3.15 -1.05 11.41
C GLY A 190 -3.40 -0.20 10.17
N ILE A 191 -4.61 0.32 9.96
CA ILE A 191 -4.99 1.07 8.74
C ILE A 191 -4.13 2.33 8.51
N ASN A 192 -3.50 2.87 9.54
CA ASN A 192 -2.52 3.95 9.43
C ASN A 192 -1.26 3.57 8.64
N GLN A 193 -1.00 2.27 8.45
CA GLN A 193 0.15 1.74 7.71
C GLN A 193 -0.13 1.59 6.21
N ILE A 194 -1.33 1.93 5.75
CA ILE A 194 -1.65 1.93 4.32
C ILE A 194 -0.77 2.93 3.58
N ILE A 195 -0.27 2.54 2.40
CA ILE A 195 0.46 3.45 1.53
C ILE A 195 -0.51 4.54 1.07
N ASP A 196 -0.17 5.82 1.36
CA ASP A 196 -1.05 6.96 1.04
C ASP A 196 -0.91 7.39 -0.43
N ALA A 197 -0.94 6.41 -1.32
CA ALA A 197 -1.07 6.65 -2.75
C ALA A 197 -2.52 7.02 -3.06
N ASP A 198 -2.73 8.02 -3.92
CA ASP A 198 -4.06 8.51 -4.31
C ASP A 198 -4.98 8.84 -3.13
N ASN A 199 -4.41 9.31 -2.03
CA ASN A 199 -5.11 9.62 -0.77
C ASN A 199 -5.83 8.40 -0.15
N ALA A 200 -5.23 7.23 -0.20
CA ALA A 200 -5.78 5.99 0.35
C ALA A 200 -6.14 6.10 1.83
N LYS A 201 -5.42 6.93 2.62
CA LYS A 201 -5.71 7.21 4.02
C LYS A 201 -7.02 7.98 4.25
N LEU A 202 -7.59 8.61 3.23
CA LEU A 202 -8.96 9.15 3.30
C LEU A 202 -10.04 8.07 3.25
N LEU A 203 -9.67 6.82 3.00
CA LEU A 203 -10.53 5.63 2.97
C LEU A 203 -11.72 5.75 2.00
N ASN A 204 -11.59 6.53 0.92
CA ASN A 204 -12.63 6.69 -0.09
C ASN A 204 -12.76 5.45 -1.01
N TRP A 205 -11.74 4.59 -1.01
CA TRP A 205 -11.75 3.30 -1.69
C TRP A 205 -12.61 2.25 -0.97
N LEU A 206 -12.83 2.42 0.34
CA LEU A 206 -13.65 1.54 1.15
C LEU A 206 -15.12 1.96 1.06
N PRO A 207 -16.04 1.08 0.61
CA PRO A 207 -17.45 1.41 0.49
C PRO A 207 -18.09 1.72 1.83
N THR A 208 -19.16 2.53 1.82
CA THR A 208 -19.99 2.74 3.02
C THR A 208 -20.71 1.43 3.36
N PRO A 209 -20.56 0.91 4.57
CA PRO A 209 -21.20 -0.34 4.97
C PRO A 209 -22.73 -0.18 5.08
N SER A 210 -23.45 -1.22 4.70
CA SER A 210 -24.89 -1.37 5.01
C SER A 210 -25.09 -1.90 6.43
N ASN A 211 -26.34 -2.01 6.88
CA ASN A 211 -26.66 -2.54 8.22
C ASN A 211 -26.20 -4.00 8.43
N ASN A 212 -25.96 -4.73 7.33
CA ASN A 212 -25.46 -6.12 7.36
C ASN A 212 -23.93 -6.22 7.33
N ILE A 213 -23.20 -5.09 7.36
CA ILE A 213 -21.75 -5.06 7.33
C ILE A 213 -21.22 -4.23 8.48
N LYS A 214 -20.39 -4.84 9.31
CA LYS A 214 -19.63 -4.18 10.38
C LYS A 214 -18.16 -4.08 10.04
N LEU A 215 -17.54 -2.96 10.42
CA LEU A 215 -16.14 -2.70 10.23
C LEU A 215 -15.48 -2.39 11.57
N LEU A 216 -14.42 -3.13 11.89
CA LEU A 216 -13.53 -2.86 13.02
C LEU A 216 -12.18 -2.41 12.47
N PHE A 217 -11.69 -1.28 12.95
CA PHE A 217 -10.39 -0.74 12.56
C PHE A 217 -9.45 -0.58 13.75
N SER A 218 -8.14 -0.53 13.48
CA SER A 218 -7.21 0.11 14.41
C SER A 218 -6.39 1.18 13.73
N THR A 219 -6.05 2.24 14.49
CA THR A 219 -5.21 3.35 14.00
C THR A 219 -4.46 4.04 15.14
N LEU A 220 -3.53 4.94 14.78
CA LEU A 220 -2.87 5.85 15.71
C LEU A 220 -3.64 7.17 15.80
N GLU A 221 -3.70 7.79 16.96
CA GLU A 221 -4.41 9.07 17.18
C GLU A 221 -3.79 10.23 16.38
N GLU A 222 -2.52 10.16 16.09
CA GLU A 222 -1.76 11.16 15.34
C GLU A 222 -1.92 11.01 13.82
N ASP A 223 -2.49 9.91 13.34
CA ASP A 223 -2.59 9.62 11.91
C ASP A 223 -3.84 10.26 11.28
N LEU A 224 -3.75 10.60 9.99
CA LEU A 224 -4.84 11.16 9.21
C LEU A 224 -6.11 10.29 9.25
N THR A 225 -5.96 8.96 9.27
CA THR A 225 -7.07 8.00 9.34
C THR A 225 -7.93 8.19 10.59
N TYR A 226 -7.34 8.55 11.73
CA TYR A 226 -8.10 8.87 12.95
C TYR A 226 -9.06 10.05 12.74
N THR A 227 -8.56 11.12 12.11
CA THR A 227 -9.39 12.29 11.79
C THR A 227 -10.52 11.92 10.83
N VAL A 228 -10.24 11.04 9.85
CA VAL A 228 -11.26 10.53 8.91
C VAL A 228 -12.37 9.77 9.64
N PHE A 229 -12.02 8.89 10.56
CA PHE A 229 -13.00 8.13 11.36
C PHE A 229 -13.85 9.04 12.24
N LYS A 230 -13.25 10.03 12.87
CA LYS A 230 -13.94 11.03 13.67
C LYS A 230 -14.96 11.82 12.85
N ASN A 231 -14.57 12.22 11.63
CA ASN A 231 -15.45 12.93 10.71
C ASN A 231 -16.59 12.04 10.15
N ARG A 232 -16.41 10.71 10.14
CA ARG A 232 -17.45 9.74 9.77
C ARG A 232 -18.37 9.34 10.93
N ASN A 233 -18.18 9.90 12.14
CA ASN A 233 -18.89 9.58 13.35
C ASN A 233 -18.82 8.08 13.74
N TYR A 234 -17.67 7.43 13.51
CA TYR A 234 -17.44 6.07 13.97
C TYR A 234 -17.22 6.06 15.47
N GLN A 235 -17.62 4.96 16.13
CA GLN A 235 -17.38 4.77 17.55
C GLN A 235 -15.88 4.58 17.79
N ILE A 236 -15.25 5.41 18.61
CA ILE A 236 -13.82 5.35 18.91
C ILE A 236 -13.64 4.80 20.32
N HIS A 237 -12.94 3.69 20.42
CA HIS A 237 -12.45 3.11 21.67
C HIS A 237 -10.96 3.38 21.79
N THR A 238 -10.55 4.26 22.70
CA THR A 238 -9.16 4.62 22.92
C THR A 238 -8.52 3.72 23.96
N LEU A 239 -7.56 2.93 23.54
CA LEU A 239 -6.81 2.02 24.42
C LEU A 239 -5.88 2.82 25.33
N GLN A 240 -6.02 2.61 26.62
CA GLN A 240 -5.23 3.30 27.66
C GLN A 240 -3.94 2.55 27.95
N ALA A 241 -2.96 3.28 28.48
CA ALA A 241 -1.74 2.70 29.02
C ALA A 241 -2.05 1.75 30.19
N LEU A 242 -1.23 0.74 30.41
CA LEU A 242 -1.43 -0.25 31.46
C LEU A 242 -1.42 0.38 32.85
N SER A 243 -2.43 0.11 33.65
CA SER A 243 -2.43 0.41 35.08
C SER A 243 -1.40 -0.42 35.84
N ILE A 244 -1.00 0.02 37.03
CA ILE A 244 -0.01 -0.69 37.89
C ILE A 244 -0.43 -2.14 38.11
N GLY A 245 -1.72 -2.40 38.41
CA GLY A 245 -2.21 -3.77 38.60
C GLY A 245 -2.18 -4.63 37.35
N GLN A 246 -2.41 -4.05 36.17
CA GLN A 246 -2.27 -4.76 34.89
C GLN A 246 -0.80 -5.06 34.60
N ARG A 247 0.10 -4.11 34.87
CA ARG A 247 1.56 -4.35 34.71
C ARG A 247 2.04 -5.48 35.62
N GLU A 248 1.61 -5.50 36.88
CA GLU A 248 1.97 -6.56 37.83
C GLU A 248 1.49 -7.93 37.33
N LYS A 249 0.24 -8.05 36.92
CA LYS A 249 -0.28 -9.28 36.30
C LYS A 249 0.55 -9.68 35.10
N LEU A 250 0.91 -8.73 34.23
CA LEU A 250 1.72 -8.98 33.05
C LEU A 250 3.11 -9.50 33.42
N VAL A 251 3.81 -8.86 34.35
CA VAL A 251 5.14 -9.29 34.79
C VAL A 251 5.09 -10.71 35.37
N VAL A 252 4.15 -10.96 36.26
CA VAL A 252 4.05 -12.26 36.95
C VAL A 252 3.69 -13.37 35.97
N SER A 253 2.60 -13.23 35.19
CA SER A 253 2.18 -14.29 34.30
C SER A 253 3.16 -14.50 33.15
N TYR A 254 3.75 -13.45 32.61
CA TYR A 254 4.75 -13.57 31.56
C TYR A 254 5.98 -14.35 31.98
N LEU A 255 6.51 -14.06 33.14
CA LEU A 255 7.68 -14.78 33.65
C LEU A 255 7.36 -16.19 34.14
N HIS A 256 6.25 -16.36 34.88
CA HIS A 256 5.89 -17.63 35.48
C HIS A 256 5.28 -18.59 34.47
N ASP A 257 4.23 -18.20 33.76
CA ASP A 257 3.46 -19.13 32.94
C ASP A 257 4.15 -19.51 31.63
N VAL A 258 5.00 -18.57 31.12
CA VAL A 258 5.69 -18.79 29.84
C VAL A 258 7.10 -19.36 30.05
N TYR A 259 7.83 -18.88 31.06
CA TYR A 259 9.26 -19.22 31.22
C TYR A 259 9.59 -19.96 32.50
N ALA A 260 8.61 -20.24 33.36
CA ALA A 260 8.80 -20.83 34.69
C ALA A 260 9.88 -20.07 35.52
N LYS A 261 9.90 -18.73 35.40
CA LYS A 261 10.80 -17.81 36.12
C LYS A 261 10.00 -16.91 37.05
N SER A 262 10.65 -16.35 38.06
CA SER A 262 10.03 -15.37 38.96
C SER A 262 11.02 -14.30 39.37
N LEU A 263 10.52 -13.11 39.67
CA LEU A 263 11.25 -12.01 40.29
C LEU A 263 10.80 -11.83 41.75
N THR A 264 11.66 -11.29 42.57
CA THR A 264 11.26 -10.90 43.93
C THR A 264 10.21 -9.79 43.90
N PRO A 265 9.35 -9.68 44.95
CA PRO A 265 8.33 -8.62 45.00
C PRO A 265 8.92 -7.20 44.86
N GLU A 266 10.12 -6.95 45.38
CA GLU A 266 10.81 -5.67 45.28
C GLU A 266 11.16 -5.36 43.81
N ARG A 267 11.69 -6.34 43.05
CA ARG A 267 12.02 -6.18 41.63
C ARG A 267 10.77 -5.94 40.81
N VAL A 268 9.69 -6.72 41.07
CA VAL A 268 8.38 -6.50 40.41
C VAL A 268 7.89 -5.08 40.71
N SER A 269 7.94 -4.64 41.98
CA SER A 269 7.48 -3.30 42.37
C SER A 269 8.25 -2.19 41.64
N ARG A 270 9.57 -2.34 41.47
CA ARG A 270 10.40 -1.36 40.72
C ARG A 270 9.93 -1.27 39.25
N ILE A 271 9.75 -2.38 38.59
CA ILE A 271 9.34 -2.45 37.18
C ILE A 271 7.93 -1.86 36.97
N VAL A 272 6.96 -2.24 37.83
CA VAL A 272 5.57 -1.82 37.63
C VAL A 272 5.29 -0.38 37.96
N ASN A 273 6.11 0.24 38.84
CA ASN A 273 6.01 1.65 39.20
C ASN A 273 6.73 2.58 38.21
N ASP A 274 7.56 2.05 37.32
CA ASP A 274 8.20 2.84 36.29
C ASP A 274 7.18 3.35 35.25
N THR A 275 7.28 4.63 34.91
CA THR A 275 6.29 5.28 34.02
C THR A 275 6.37 4.78 32.59
N GLN A 276 7.54 4.41 32.10
CA GLN A 276 7.73 3.89 30.75
C GLN A 276 7.16 2.48 30.60
N CYS A 277 7.17 1.69 31.67
CA CYS A 277 6.56 0.37 31.73
C CYS A 277 5.01 0.41 31.60
N ALA A 278 4.41 1.60 31.57
CA ALA A 278 3.04 1.79 31.18
C ALA A 278 2.78 1.48 29.69
N ASN A 279 3.81 1.63 28.86
CA ASN A 279 3.79 1.17 27.48
C ASN A 279 4.04 -0.35 27.44
N THR A 280 3.06 -1.09 26.91
CA THR A 280 3.10 -2.56 26.86
C THR A 280 4.32 -3.10 26.11
N LEU A 281 4.75 -2.38 25.06
CA LEU A 281 5.88 -2.78 24.26
C LEU A 281 7.20 -2.65 25.03
N VAL A 282 7.39 -1.54 25.76
CA VAL A 282 8.58 -1.33 26.62
C VAL A 282 8.65 -2.39 27.70
N LEU A 283 7.53 -2.57 28.43
CA LEU A 283 7.47 -3.57 29.49
C LEU A 283 7.79 -4.97 28.98
N ARG A 284 7.24 -5.35 27.83
CA ARG A 284 7.49 -6.66 27.23
C ARG A 284 8.96 -6.81 26.79
N THR A 285 9.53 -5.79 26.14
CA THR A 285 10.94 -5.81 25.73
C THR A 285 11.88 -5.95 26.95
N LEU A 286 11.59 -5.24 28.03
CA LEU A 286 12.32 -5.39 29.29
C LEU A 286 12.22 -6.83 29.83
N LEU A 287 11.03 -7.41 29.87
CA LEU A 287 10.83 -8.78 30.37
C LEU A 287 11.56 -9.80 29.49
N ASP A 288 11.58 -9.61 28.18
CA ASP A 288 12.32 -10.47 27.26
C ASP A 288 13.83 -10.48 27.53
N GLU A 289 14.39 -9.29 27.81
CA GLU A 289 15.78 -9.14 28.19
C GLU A 289 16.09 -9.83 29.53
N LEU A 290 15.21 -9.68 30.51
CA LEU A 290 15.38 -10.32 31.82
C LEU A 290 15.24 -11.85 31.75
N VAL A 291 14.42 -12.36 30.82
CA VAL A 291 14.28 -13.81 30.59
C VAL A 291 15.57 -14.41 30.04
N THR A 292 16.24 -13.72 29.14
CA THR A 292 17.47 -14.21 28.50
C THR A 292 18.73 -13.95 29.34
N PHE A 293 18.66 -13.02 30.30
CA PHE A 293 19.79 -12.67 31.16
C PHE A 293 20.14 -13.79 32.13
N GLY A 294 21.36 -14.33 32.03
CA GLY A 294 21.79 -15.52 32.73
C GLY A 294 22.53 -15.27 34.06
N ILE A 295 22.81 -14.01 34.44
CA ILE A 295 23.63 -13.69 35.60
C ILE A 295 22.77 -13.12 36.73
N HIS A 296 22.37 -14.00 37.66
CA HIS A 296 21.43 -13.64 38.72
C HIS A 296 21.93 -12.50 39.64
N GLU A 297 23.23 -12.48 39.94
CA GLU A 297 23.88 -11.46 40.81
C GLU A 297 23.83 -10.08 40.19
N LYS A 298 23.76 -9.95 38.88
CA LYS A 298 23.72 -8.68 38.14
C LYS A 298 22.30 -8.31 37.65
N LEU A 299 21.29 -9.03 38.10
CA LEU A 299 19.93 -8.79 37.63
C LEU A 299 19.40 -7.41 38.06
N ASP A 300 19.75 -6.94 39.26
CA ASP A 300 19.34 -5.62 39.70
C ASP A 300 20.02 -4.50 38.91
N GLU A 301 21.29 -4.66 38.58
CA GLU A 301 22.03 -3.73 37.72
C GLU A 301 21.39 -3.65 36.32
N LYS A 302 20.96 -4.81 35.77
CA LYS A 302 20.31 -4.87 34.45
C LYS A 302 18.92 -4.22 34.47
N ILE A 303 18.16 -4.41 35.55
CA ILE A 303 16.84 -3.76 35.72
C ILE A 303 17.06 -2.24 35.84
N ASP A 304 17.97 -1.77 36.69
CA ASP A 304 18.27 -0.34 36.89
C ASP A 304 18.76 0.29 35.59
N PHE A 305 19.59 -0.40 34.83
CA PHE A 305 20.08 0.07 33.54
C PHE A 305 18.92 0.39 32.60
N TYR A 306 17.92 -0.50 32.45
CA TYR A 306 16.79 -0.26 31.57
C TYR A 306 15.76 0.74 32.12
N LEU A 307 15.60 0.83 33.46
CA LEU A 307 14.64 1.77 34.06
C LEU A 307 15.24 3.18 34.25
N SER A 308 16.55 3.38 34.06
CA SER A 308 17.23 4.68 34.24
C SER A 308 16.97 5.67 33.09
N HIS A 309 16.19 5.33 32.09
CA HIS A 309 15.96 6.15 30.92
C HIS A 309 14.69 6.99 31.05
N ASP A 310 14.72 8.22 30.50
CA ASP A 310 13.60 9.16 30.60
C ASP A 310 12.60 9.02 29.44
N SER A 311 12.97 8.31 28.37
CA SER A 311 12.11 8.13 27.17
C SER A 311 12.17 6.72 26.60
N VAL A 312 11.12 6.35 25.84
CA VAL A 312 11.07 5.09 25.10
C VAL A 312 12.20 5.01 24.06
N GLU A 313 12.55 6.14 23.48
CA GLU A 313 13.63 6.27 22.52
C GLU A 313 14.98 5.93 23.16
N ASP A 314 15.29 6.47 24.33
CA ASP A 314 16.53 6.21 25.07
C ASP A 314 16.61 4.76 25.55
N PHE A 315 15.48 4.19 25.97
CA PHE A 315 15.39 2.76 26.28
C PHE A 315 15.84 1.91 25.10
N TYR A 316 15.34 2.19 23.88
CA TYR A 316 15.75 1.43 22.71
C TYR A 316 17.20 1.71 22.28
N GLN A 317 17.77 2.88 22.56
CA GLN A 317 19.20 3.12 22.35
C GLN A 317 20.06 2.20 23.23
N SER A 318 19.72 2.07 24.49
CA SER A 318 20.43 1.20 25.44
C SER A 318 20.20 -0.28 25.14
N PHE A 319 19.01 -0.63 24.69
CA PHE A 319 18.70 -1.96 24.18
C PHE A 319 19.64 -2.34 23.03
N LEU A 320 19.86 -1.46 22.05
CA LEU A 320 20.79 -1.72 20.94
C LEU A 320 22.25 -1.81 21.44
N MET A 321 22.64 -1.04 22.46
CA MET A 321 23.99 -1.11 23.04
C MET A 321 24.30 -2.48 23.61
N SER A 322 23.36 -3.13 24.28
CA SER A 322 23.60 -4.46 24.83
C SER A 322 23.86 -5.50 23.74
N TYR A 323 23.20 -5.39 22.58
CA TYR A 323 23.47 -6.26 21.43
C TYR A 323 24.84 -5.95 20.78
N GLU A 324 25.28 -4.70 20.78
CA GLU A 324 26.65 -4.33 20.33
C GLU A 324 27.72 -4.99 21.19
N GLU A 325 27.50 -5.09 22.49
CA GLU A 325 28.42 -5.75 23.45
C GLU A 325 28.47 -7.26 23.19
N ASP A 326 27.31 -7.89 22.94
CA ASP A 326 27.21 -9.35 22.82
C ASP A 326 27.66 -9.89 21.44
N PHE A 327 27.43 -9.13 20.37
CA PHE A 327 27.63 -9.58 18.98
C PHE A 327 28.68 -8.77 18.21
N GLY A 328 29.17 -7.66 18.78
CA GLY A 328 30.11 -6.76 18.13
C GLY A 328 29.42 -5.62 17.38
N LYS A 329 29.89 -4.40 17.63
CA LYS A 329 29.28 -3.16 17.15
C LYS A 329 29.18 -3.08 15.63
N GLU A 330 30.21 -3.48 14.91
CA GLU A 330 30.20 -3.40 13.44
C GLU A 330 29.14 -4.30 12.81
N PHE A 331 29.07 -5.55 13.26
CA PHE A 331 28.08 -6.51 12.79
C PHE A 331 26.63 -6.04 13.07
N VAL A 332 26.36 -5.60 14.32
CA VAL A 332 25.02 -5.12 14.70
C VAL A 332 24.64 -3.87 13.92
N THR A 333 25.58 -2.93 13.77
CA THR A 333 25.40 -1.72 12.99
C THR A 333 25.03 -2.02 11.54
N ASP A 334 25.81 -2.84 10.84
CA ASP A 334 25.60 -3.12 9.43
C ASP A 334 24.31 -3.92 9.22
N LEU A 335 24.11 -4.98 10.02
CA LEU A 335 22.93 -5.84 9.94
C LEU A 335 21.62 -5.07 10.13
N LEU A 336 21.51 -4.34 11.22
CA LEU A 336 20.28 -3.62 11.52
C LEU A 336 20.06 -2.45 10.54
N SER A 337 21.15 -1.79 10.12
CA SER A 337 21.04 -0.71 9.12
C SER A 337 20.53 -1.16 7.77
N ILE A 338 21.01 -2.29 7.22
CA ILE A 338 20.52 -2.75 5.89
C ILE A 338 19.03 -3.11 5.92
N ILE A 339 18.53 -3.63 7.05
CA ILE A 339 17.10 -3.91 7.23
C ILE A 339 16.31 -2.59 7.29
N ALA A 340 16.81 -1.57 8.01
CA ALA A 340 16.18 -0.25 8.09
C ALA A 340 16.19 0.49 6.74
N LEU A 341 17.24 0.34 5.95
CA LEU A 341 17.40 0.98 4.64
C LEU A 341 16.56 0.31 3.55
N SER A 342 16.21 -0.97 3.72
CA SER A 342 15.45 -1.71 2.72
C SER A 342 14.03 -1.16 2.58
N LYS A 343 13.52 -1.12 1.35
CA LYS A 343 12.19 -0.63 1.05
C LYS A 343 11.09 -1.52 1.64
N ASN A 344 11.24 -2.84 1.52
CA ASN A 344 10.21 -3.81 1.85
C ASN A 344 10.73 -4.96 2.75
N GLY A 345 11.81 -4.75 3.50
CA GLY A 345 12.51 -5.78 4.24
C GLY A 345 13.38 -6.68 3.34
N LEU A 346 14.15 -7.57 3.93
CA LEU A 346 15.11 -8.45 3.26
C LEU A 346 14.90 -9.90 3.67
N THR A 347 15.15 -10.84 2.76
CA THR A 347 15.21 -12.27 3.11
C THR A 347 16.55 -12.58 3.80
N GLU A 348 16.61 -13.68 4.55
CA GLU A 348 17.87 -14.17 5.15
C GLU A 348 18.99 -14.29 4.11
N THR A 349 18.70 -14.86 2.95
CA THR A 349 19.66 -14.99 1.85
C THR A 349 20.16 -13.63 1.37
N GLU A 350 19.27 -12.63 1.27
CA GLU A 350 19.63 -11.26 0.89
C GLU A 350 20.48 -10.60 1.98
N ILE A 351 20.10 -10.73 3.25
CA ILE A 351 20.86 -10.19 4.39
C ILE A 351 22.30 -10.73 4.38
N LEU A 352 22.44 -12.05 4.35
CA LEU A 352 23.76 -12.68 4.32
C LEU A 352 24.56 -12.33 3.05
N GLY A 353 23.89 -12.28 1.90
CA GLY A 353 24.51 -11.90 0.63
C GLY A 353 24.98 -10.45 0.59
N ILE A 354 24.20 -9.52 1.16
CA ILE A 354 24.59 -8.11 1.26
C ILE A 354 25.76 -7.93 2.22
N LEU A 355 25.69 -8.51 3.42
CA LEU A 355 26.73 -8.36 4.45
C LEU A 355 28.06 -8.99 4.05
N ASN A 356 28.05 -10.06 3.25
CA ASN A 356 29.24 -10.73 2.73
C ASN A 356 29.62 -10.29 1.32
N TYR A 357 28.98 -9.25 0.75
CA TYR A 357 29.27 -8.81 -0.61
C TYR A 357 30.70 -8.29 -0.75
N GLY A 358 31.44 -8.80 -1.74
CA GLY A 358 32.83 -8.41 -2.01
C GLY A 358 33.89 -9.07 -1.13
N VAL A 359 33.50 -10.00 -0.25
CA VAL A 359 34.41 -10.78 0.61
C VAL A 359 34.71 -12.12 -0.05
N SER A 360 35.96 -12.59 0.06
CA SER A 360 36.36 -13.91 -0.45
C SER A 360 35.73 -15.04 0.37
N ASN A 361 35.49 -16.20 -0.24
CA ASN A 361 34.91 -17.35 0.45
C ASN A 361 35.72 -17.85 1.67
N GLU A 362 36.96 -17.46 1.78
CA GLU A 362 37.85 -17.82 2.89
C GLU A 362 37.72 -16.84 4.09
N GLU A 363 37.11 -15.67 3.89
CA GLU A 363 36.96 -14.61 4.88
C GLU A 363 35.49 -14.19 5.09
N VAL A 364 34.58 -15.15 5.16
CA VAL A 364 33.14 -14.86 5.36
C VAL A 364 32.95 -14.02 6.63
N LYS A 365 32.55 -12.74 6.48
CA LYS A 365 32.37 -11.78 7.56
C LYS A 365 31.20 -12.17 8.50
N VAL A 366 30.10 -12.64 7.93
CA VAL A 366 28.89 -13.04 8.65
C VAL A 366 28.55 -14.47 8.32
N THR A 367 28.79 -15.38 9.27
CA THR A 367 28.46 -16.80 9.11
C THR A 367 26.97 -17.05 9.37
N PRO A 368 26.34 -18.10 8.80
CA PRO A 368 24.99 -18.49 9.12
C PRO A 368 24.77 -18.76 10.63
N LEU A 369 25.79 -19.23 11.33
CA LEU A 369 25.72 -19.43 12.78
C LEU A 369 25.63 -18.12 13.55
N LEU A 370 26.44 -17.11 13.20
CA LEU A 370 26.40 -15.79 13.82
C LEU A 370 25.03 -15.15 13.59
N TRP A 371 24.53 -15.21 12.34
CA TRP A 371 23.20 -14.75 11.99
C TRP A 371 22.12 -15.46 12.80
N SER A 372 22.11 -16.79 12.85
CA SER A 372 21.09 -17.55 13.59
C SER A 372 21.05 -17.20 15.07
N ARG A 373 22.24 -17.05 15.71
CA ARG A 373 22.34 -16.63 17.11
C ARG A 373 21.74 -15.26 17.32
N PHE A 374 22.10 -14.29 16.48
CA PHE A 374 21.53 -12.93 16.54
C PHE A 374 20.02 -12.96 16.28
N TYR A 375 19.59 -13.63 15.21
CA TYR A 375 18.18 -13.70 14.84
C TYR A 375 17.32 -14.30 15.96
N CYS A 376 17.76 -15.36 16.61
CA CYS A 376 17.03 -15.97 17.73
C CYS A 376 16.93 -15.03 18.93
N SER A 377 18.00 -14.30 19.25
CA SER A 377 17.98 -13.34 20.37
C SER A 377 17.15 -12.08 20.08
N PHE A 378 17.15 -11.63 18.82
CA PHE A 378 16.45 -10.42 18.38
C PHE A 378 15.06 -10.70 17.77
N LEU A 379 14.63 -11.96 17.73
CA LEU A 379 13.46 -12.48 16.98
C LEU A 379 12.19 -11.66 17.19
N ARG A 380 11.94 -11.17 18.41
CA ARG A 380 10.72 -10.44 18.75
C ARG A 380 10.68 -9.02 18.20
N ASN A 381 11.83 -8.47 17.89
CA ASN A 381 11.97 -7.17 17.24
C ASN A 381 11.90 -7.25 15.72
N PHE A 382 11.92 -8.48 15.20
CA PHE A 382 11.68 -8.76 13.78
C PHE A 382 10.28 -9.32 13.55
N VAL A 383 9.78 -9.06 12.38
CA VAL A 383 8.65 -9.77 11.79
C VAL A 383 9.12 -10.41 10.49
N SER A 384 8.90 -11.70 10.36
CA SER A 384 9.21 -12.46 9.15
C SER A 384 7.91 -12.82 8.42
N ARG A 385 7.83 -12.48 7.13
CA ARG A 385 6.65 -12.67 6.29
C ARG A 385 7.05 -13.21 4.93
N ASN A 386 6.62 -14.43 4.64
CA ASN A 386 7.06 -15.12 3.42
C ASN A 386 8.60 -15.14 3.28
N GLY A 387 9.31 -15.28 4.41
CA GLY A 387 10.77 -15.24 4.47
C GLY A 387 11.40 -13.84 4.40
N VAL A 388 10.61 -12.77 4.29
CA VAL A 388 11.10 -11.39 4.31
C VAL A 388 11.08 -10.84 5.73
N ILE A 389 12.21 -10.36 6.20
CA ILE A 389 12.44 -9.87 7.55
C ILE A 389 12.40 -8.33 7.55
N SER A 390 11.64 -7.78 8.46
CA SER A 390 11.56 -6.34 8.74
C SER A 390 11.38 -6.09 10.23
N TYR A 391 11.39 -4.84 10.68
CA TYR A 391 11.13 -4.53 12.08
C TYR A 391 9.67 -4.72 12.46
N SER A 392 9.43 -5.23 13.67
CA SER A 392 8.10 -5.48 14.21
C SER A 392 7.37 -4.18 14.61
N HIS A 393 8.11 -3.11 14.91
CA HIS A 393 7.54 -1.81 15.30
C HIS A 393 8.48 -0.64 15.00
N GLN A 394 7.89 0.57 14.91
CA GLN A 394 8.59 1.78 14.48
C GLN A 394 9.66 2.25 15.47
N TYR A 395 9.50 2.02 16.78
CA TYR A 395 10.50 2.46 17.77
C TYR A 395 11.88 1.86 17.52
N ILE A 396 11.95 0.56 17.20
CA ILE A 396 13.23 -0.08 16.88
C ILE A 396 13.82 0.49 15.59
N ASN A 397 12.99 0.71 14.57
CA ASN A 397 13.45 1.31 13.32
C ASN A 397 13.99 2.72 13.52
N ASN A 398 13.30 3.53 14.32
CA ASN A 398 13.73 4.88 14.67
C ASN A 398 15.05 4.87 15.47
N ALA A 399 15.17 3.96 16.44
CA ALA A 399 16.39 3.82 17.25
C ALA A 399 17.60 3.41 16.39
N VAL A 400 17.42 2.44 15.49
CA VAL A 400 18.44 2.02 14.53
C VAL A 400 18.84 3.16 13.61
N THR A 401 17.86 3.87 13.05
CA THR A 401 18.08 5.00 12.15
C THR A 401 18.86 6.10 12.84
N PHE A 402 18.44 6.50 14.04
CA PHE A 402 19.10 7.54 14.83
C PHE A 402 20.54 7.17 15.20
N ARG A 403 20.77 5.92 15.62
CA ARG A 403 22.05 5.45 16.13
C ARG A 403 23.08 5.18 15.03
N TYR A 404 22.67 4.51 13.96
CA TYR A 404 23.59 3.92 12.98
C TYR A 404 23.59 4.61 11.62
N LEU A 405 22.46 5.20 11.19
CA LEU A 405 22.35 5.78 9.85
C LEU A 405 22.82 7.24 9.82
N LYS A 406 24.13 7.42 10.04
CA LYS A 406 24.81 8.68 9.74
C LYS A 406 25.21 8.72 8.28
N LYS A 407 25.30 9.91 7.69
CA LYS A 407 25.44 10.15 6.24
C LYS A 407 26.44 9.24 5.54
N ASP A 408 27.64 9.07 6.12
CA ASP A 408 28.68 8.25 5.51
C ASP A 408 28.37 6.76 5.55
N ASN A 409 27.89 6.26 6.70
CA ASN A 409 27.52 4.86 6.86
C ASN A 409 26.29 4.51 6.02
N GLU A 410 25.30 5.39 6.00
CA GLU A 410 24.11 5.24 5.19
C GLU A 410 24.47 5.12 3.71
N SER A 411 25.29 6.02 3.17
CA SER A 411 25.72 6.02 1.77
C SER A 411 26.47 4.74 1.40
N ARG A 412 27.37 4.28 2.29
CA ARG A 412 28.12 3.04 2.12
C ARG A 412 27.20 1.82 2.02
N LEU A 413 26.27 1.68 2.97
CA LEU A 413 25.38 0.52 3.03
C LEU A 413 24.36 0.52 1.88
N ARG A 414 23.81 1.69 1.52
CA ARG A 414 22.95 1.80 0.33
C ARG A 414 23.69 1.37 -0.94
N ARG A 415 24.96 1.74 -1.09
CA ARG A 415 25.77 1.29 -2.21
C ARG A 415 26.01 -0.21 -2.19
N GLN A 416 26.29 -0.78 -1.04
CA GLN A 416 26.47 -2.23 -0.89
C GLN A 416 25.20 -3.02 -1.25
N ILE A 417 24.01 -2.52 -0.87
CA ILE A 417 22.72 -3.09 -1.28
C ILE A 417 22.58 -3.04 -2.82
N VAL A 418 22.88 -1.90 -3.45
CA VAL A 418 22.82 -1.74 -4.92
C VAL A 418 23.74 -2.75 -5.61
N ASP A 419 24.99 -2.84 -5.18
CA ASP A 419 26.00 -3.71 -5.81
C ASP A 419 25.62 -5.19 -5.69
N TYR A 420 25.09 -5.59 -4.53
CA TYR A 420 24.51 -6.92 -4.37
C TYR A 420 23.31 -7.16 -5.31
N CYS A 421 22.39 -6.20 -5.39
CA CYS A 421 21.18 -6.30 -6.21
C CYS A 421 21.50 -6.53 -7.70
N TYR A 422 22.52 -5.88 -8.25
CA TYR A 422 22.93 -6.08 -9.65
C TYR A 422 23.42 -7.50 -9.93
N ASN A 423 23.97 -8.21 -8.94
CA ASN A 423 24.49 -9.56 -9.09
C ASN A 423 23.43 -10.66 -8.88
N ALA A 424 22.39 -10.40 -8.12
CA ALA A 424 21.44 -11.42 -7.68
C ALA A 424 20.34 -11.79 -8.70
N LYS A 425 20.15 -11.01 -9.77
CA LYS A 425 19.22 -11.26 -10.91
C LYS A 425 17.73 -11.51 -10.55
N SER A 426 17.28 -11.13 -9.36
CA SER A 426 15.86 -11.25 -8.96
C SER A 426 15.08 -9.98 -9.28
N SER A 427 13.85 -10.11 -9.79
CA SER A 427 13.00 -8.96 -10.12
C SER A 427 12.70 -8.08 -8.90
N ARG A 428 12.45 -8.68 -7.75
CA ARG A 428 12.27 -7.97 -6.47
C ARG A 428 13.46 -7.09 -6.11
N ILE A 429 14.64 -7.54 -6.44
CA ILE A 429 15.90 -6.87 -6.16
C ILE A 429 16.08 -5.63 -7.05
N TYR A 430 15.56 -5.63 -8.28
CA TYR A 430 15.61 -4.45 -9.15
C TYR A 430 14.80 -3.27 -8.58
N SER A 431 13.66 -3.53 -7.96
CA SER A 431 12.88 -2.47 -7.29
C SER A 431 13.60 -1.90 -6.08
N GLU A 432 14.33 -2.75 -5.34
CA GLU A 432 15.18 -2.34 -4.22
C GLU A 432 16.37 -1.49 -4.69
N ALA A 433 17.08 -1.91 -5.74
CA ALA A 433 18.18 -1.14 -6.30
C ALA A 433 17.75 0.26 -6.77
N ALA A 434 16.60 0.37 -7.45
CA ALA A 434 16.07 1.65 -7.87
C ALA A 434 15.76 2.58 -6.67
N HIS A 435 15.20 2.03 -5.58
CA HIS A 435 14.97 2.78 -4.35
C HIS A 435 16.28 3.31 -3.74
N GLN A 436 17.29 2.46 -3.62
CA GLN A 436 18.57 2.85 -3.05
C GLN A 436 19.30 3.89 -3.92
N LEU A 437 19.29 3.73 -5.25
CA LEU A 437 19.87 4.68 -6.19
C LEU A 437 19.19 6.05 -6.13
N TYR A 438 17.84 6.07 -6.00
CA TYR A 438 17.08 7.30 -5.79
C TYR A 438 17.51 8.01 -4.50
N LYS A 439 17.63 7.28 -3.39
CA LYS A 439 18.09 7.83 -2.11
C LYS A 439 19.54 8.29 -2.11
N LEU A 440 20.39 7.70 -2.95
CA LEU A 440 21.79 8.10 -3.17
C LEU A 440 21.94 9.23 -4.19
N GLU A 441 20.84 9.68 -4.81
CA GLU A 441 20.85 10.67 -5.92
C GLU A 441 21.76 10.25 -7.08
N LYS A 442 21.89 8.93 -7.31
CA LYS A 442 22.69 8.37 -8.44
C LYS A 442 21.84 8.32 -9.71
N TRP A 443 21.51 9.50 -10.21
CA TRP A 443 20.54 9.69 -11.29
C TRP A 443 20.83 8.92 -12.56
N GLN A 444 22.10 8.86 -12.99
CA GLN A 444 22.48 8.12 -14.20
C GLN A 444 22.31 6.61 -14.05
N GLU A 445 22.61 6.08 -12.86
CA GLU A 445 22.44 4.65 -12.57
C GLU A 445 20.97 4.31 -12.38
N LEU A 446 20.22 5.18 -11.69
CA LEU A 446 18.76 5.05 -11.52
C LEU A 446 18.07 5.03 -12.88
N TYR A 447 18.40 6.00 -13.76
CA TYR A 447 17.85 6.04 -15.11
C TYR A 447 18.06 4.73 -15.86
N LYS A 448 19.30 4.20 -15.85
CA LYS A 448 19.59 2.90 -16.46
C LYS A 448 18.77 1.77 -15.84
N ALA A 449 18.60 1.76 -14.51
CA ALA A 449 17.86 0.71 -13.80
C ALA A 449 16.39 0.68 -14.16
N ILE A 450 15.72 1.84 -14.25
CA ILE A 450 14.26 1.91 -14.48
C ILE A 450 13.87 1.96 -15.96
N CYS A 451 14.80 2.12 -16.88
CA CYS A 451 14.55 2.12 -18.32
C CYS A 451 14.28 0.74 -18.92
N TYR A 452 14.40 -0.34 -18.14
CA TYR A 452 14.03 -1.67 -18.60
C TYR A 452 12.52 -1.89 -18.49
N LEU A 453 11.89 -2.40 -19.55
CA LEU A 453 10.44 -2.58 -19.61
C LEU A 453 9.89 -3.52 -18.53
N ASN A 454 10.64 -4.55 -18.15
CA ASN A 454 10.28 -5.45 -17.05
C ASN A 454 10.30 -4.75 -15.68
N VAL A 455 11.26 -3.87 -15.43
CA VAL A 455 11.33 -3.06 -14.20
C VAL A 455 10.19 -2.05 -14.16
N PHE A 456 9.91 -1.39 -15.30
CA PHE A 456 8.74 -0.52 -15.44
C PHE A 456 7.45 -1.29 -15.10
N TYR A 457 7.24 -2.45 -15.72
CA TYR A 457 6.04 -3.27 -15.50
C TYR A 457 5.86 -3.64 -14.02
N GLU A 458 6.93 -4.07 -13.39
CA GLU A 458 6.92 -4.47 -12.00
C GLU A 458 6.62 -3.29 -11.07
N LEU A 459 7.30 -2.17 -11.23
CA LEU A 459 7.08 -0.96 -10.44
C LEU A 459 5.72 -0.32 -10.73
N TYR A 460 5.27 -0.30 -11.98
CA TYR A 460 3.98 0.24 -12.36
C TYR A 460 2.82 -0.51 -11.69
N ASN A 461 2.93 -1.83 -11.56
CA ASN A 461 1.90 -2.66 -10.93
C ASN A 461 2.05 -2.76 -9.40
N SER A 462 3.28 -2.69 -8.86
CA SER A 462 3.52 -2.87 -7.42
C SER A 462 3.57 -1.56 -6.65
N ASP A 463 4.15 -0.50 -7.24
CA ASP A 463 4.33 0.81 -6.60
C ASP A 463 4.50 1.93 -7.65
N LYS A 464 3.39 2.26 -8.29
CA LYS A 464 3.33 3.34 -9.29
C LYS A 464 3.80 4.68 -8.74
N THR A 465 3.53 4.95 -7.46
CA THR A 465 3.93 6.20 -6.81
C THR A 465 5.44 6.32 -6.71
N ALA A 466 6.14 5.25 -6.30
CA ALA A 466 7.60 5.26 -6.28
C ALA A 466 8.17 5.45 -7.70
N LEU A 467 7.61 4.76 -8.69
CA LEU A 467 8.03 4.93 -10.09
C LEU A 467 7.87 6.39 -10.56
N THR A 468 6.74 7.03 -10.24
CA THR A 468 6.50 8.44 -10.55
C THR A 468 7.53 9.34 -9.88
N ASN A 469 7.81 9.11 -8.58
CA ASN A 469 8.80 9.88 -7.83
C ASN A 469 10.22 9.72 -8.40
N TYR A 470 10.59 8.53 -8.84
CA TYR A 470 11.90 8.29 -9.47
C TYR A 470 12.03 9.09 -10.78
N TRP A 471 11.01 9.08 -11.63
CA TRP A 471 11.01 9.86 -12.87
C TRP A 471 10.96 11.36 -12.62
N VAL A 472 10.17 11.83 -11.65
CA VAL A 472 10.14 13.25 -11.27
C VAL A 472 11.50 13.69 -10.77
N GLY A 473 12.18 12.89 -9.91
CA GLY A 473 13.53 13.18 -9.46
C GLY A 473 14.54 13.27 -10.60
N LEU A 474 14.48 12.35 -11.58
CA LEU A 474 15.33 12.37 -12.79
C LEU A 474 15.09 13.63 -13.64
N LEU A 475 13.83 13.98 -13.87
CA LEU A 475 13.46 15.16 -14.68
C LEU A 475 13.85 16.48 -14.00
N ILE A 476 13.80 16.53 -12.67
CA ILE A 476 14.28 17.68 -11.89
C ILE A 476 15.81 17.78 -11.97
N ALA A 477 16.49 16.63 -11.90
CA ALA A 477 17.96 16.60 -11.93
C ALA A 477 18.52 17.05 -13.29
N ASP A 478 17.97 16.57 -14.40
CA ASP A 478 18.36 16.98 -15.75
C ASP A 478 17.31 16.50 -16.78
N LYS A 479 16.42 17.40 -17.16
CA LYS A 479 15.31 17.10 -18.08
C LYS A 479 15.77 16.75 -19.51
N GLU A 480 16.87 17.33 -19.98
CA GLU A 480 17.38 17.06 -21.32
C GLU A 480 18.08 15.72 -21.42
N LYS A 481 18.76 15.32 -20.35
CA LYS A 481 19.51 14.07 -20.26
C LYS A 481 18.65 12.86 -19.95
N PHE A 482 17.69 13.00 -19.07
CA PHE A 482 16.84 11.91 -18.59
C PHE A 482 15.47 11.95 -19.23
N THR A 483 15.38 11.53 -20.48
CA THR A 483 14.09 11.37 -21.16
C THR A 483 13.54 9.97 -20.89
N PRO A 484 12.21 9.81 -20.67
CA PRO A 484 11.60 8.49 -20.42
C PRO A 484 11.49 7.65 -21.70
N ILE A 485 12.60 7.57 -22.46
CA ILE A 485 12.76 6.66 -23.58
C ILE A 485 13.18 5.30 -23.00
N ILE A 486 12.21 4.41 -22.88
CA ILE A 486 12.48 3.05 -22.40
C ILE A 486 13.07 2.25 -23.58
N TYR A 487 14.14 1.51 -23.33
CA TYR A 487 14.73 0.59 -24.28
C TYR A 487 13.76 -0.54 -24.64
N ILE A 488 12.84 -0.23 -25.55
CA ILE A 488 11.78 -1.16 -25.96
C ILE A 488 12.36 -2.38 -26.71
N SER A 489 13.55 -2.23 -27.30
CA SER A 489 14.12 -3.22 -28.21
C SER A 489 14.69 -4.47 -27.52
N GLU A 490 15.26 -4.37 -26.33
CA GLU A 490 15.92 -5.49 -25.67
C GLU A 490 15.05 -6.27 -24.69
N SER A 491 14.04 -5.65 -24.12
CA SER A 491 13.22 -6.23 -23.04
C SER A 491 12.03 -7.06 -23.51
N THR A 492 11.72 -7.10 -24.79
CA THR A 492 10.58 -7.86 -25.34
C THR A 492 10.69 -9.38 -25.19
N LYS A 493 11.85 -9.90 -24.84
CA LYS A 493 12.05 -11.33 -24.56
C LYS A 493 11.49 -11.75 -23.20
N VAL A 494 11.31 -10.82 -22.28
CA VAL A 494 10.92 -11.08 -20.88
C VAL A 494 9.42 -10.87 -20.67
N VAL A 495 8.78 -9.95 -21.40
CA VAL A 495 7.35 -9.66 -21.29
C VAL A 495 6.54 -10.58 -22.22
N PRO A 496 5.58 -11.35 -21.69
CA PRO A 496 4.73 -12.18 -22.52
C PRO A 496 4.02 -11.35 -23.60
N LYS A 497 3.99 -11.86 -24.84
CA LYS A 497 3.41 -11.17 -26.00
C LYS A 497 2.00 -10.61 -25.70
N ARG A 498 1.17 -11.38 -25.00
CA ARG A 498 -0.22 -10.99 -24.65
C ARG A 498 -0.34 -9.71 -23.81
N PHE A 499 0.71 -9.30 -23.08
CA PHE A 499 0.72 -8.11 -22.22
C PHE A 499 1.51 -6.95 -22.81
N LEU A 500 2.35 -7.18 -23.81
CA LEU A 500 3.28 -6.19 -24.34
C LEU A 500 2.56 -4.93 -24.86
N ALA A 501 1.48 -5.10 -25.63
CA ALA A 501 0.76 -3.96 -26.19
C ALA A 501 0.09 -3.11 -25.11
N THR A 502 -0.55 -3.75 -24.14
CA THR A 502 -1.18 -3.06 -23.00
C THR A 502 -0.11 -2.27 -22.24
N LEU A 503 1.04 -2.89 -21.95
CA LEU A 503 2.12 -2.26 -21.23
C LEU A 503 2.74 -1.07 -21.96
N LEU A 504 2.96 -1.17 -23.27
CA LEU A 504 3.48 -0.08 -24.08
C LEU A 504 2.47 1.08 -24.15
N ASN A 505 1.20 0.78 -24.19
CA ASN A 505 0.14 1.79 -24.17
C ASN A 505 0.06 2.50 -22.82
N GLU A 506 0.09 1.74 -21.72
CA GLU A 506 0.16 2.29 -20.35
C GLU A 506 1.40 3.17 -20.14
N LEU A 507 2.52 2.79 -20.72
CA LEU A 507 3.73 3.59 -20.71
C LEU A 507 3.54 4.97 -21.35
N LEU A 508 2.91 5.03 -22.53
CA LEU A 508 2.61 6.32 -23.20
C LEU A 508 1.68 7.18 -22.35
N ILE A 509 0.69 6.58 -21.73
CA ILE A 509 -0.24 7.26 -20.82
C ILE A 509 0.48 7.77 -19.59
N PHE A 510 1.34 6.95 -18.98
CA PHE A 510 2.16 7.30 -17.82
C PHE A 510 3.07 8.52 -18.14
N ILE A 511 3.80 8.49 -19.24
CA ILE A 511 4.67 9.61 -19.64
C ILE A 511 3.84 10.88 -19.90
N SER A 512 2.73 10.76 -20.61
CA SER A 512 1.91 11.92 -20.98
C SER A 512 1.23 12.58 -19.77
N ARG A 513 0.62 11.79 -18.90
CA ARG A 513 -0.25 12.25 -17.83
C ARG A 513 0.41 12.26 -16.46
N ASP A 514 0.99 11.13 -16.02
CA ASP A 514 1.57 11.03 -14.68
C ASP A 514 2.89 11.84 -14.58
N LEU A 515 3.68 11.88 -15.66
CA LEU A 515 4.89 12.71 -15.74
C LEU A 515 4.62 14.09 -16.37
N ASN A 516 3.40 14.39 -16.75
CA ASN A 516 3.02 15.64 -17.44
C ASN A 516 3.95 16.01 -18.61
N SER A 517 4.35 15.02 -19.41
CA SER A 517 5.32 15.15 -20.49
C SER A 517 4.78 14.67 -21.85
N PRO A 518 3.72 15.30 -22.39
CA PRO A 518 3.06 14.82 -23.61
C PRO A 518 3.94 14.92 -24.87
N LEU A 519 4.91 15.83 -24.91
CA LEU A 519 5.88 15.90 -26.02
C LEU A 519 6.78 14.66 -26.07
N ILE A 520 7.31 14.27 -24.91
CA ILE A 520 8.13 13.06 -24.79
C ILE A 520 7.32 11.80 -25.12
N ALA A 521 6.06 11.74 -24.64
CA ALA A 521 5.15 10.65 -25.00
C ALA A 521 4.93 10.56 -26.52
N LEU A 522 4.83 11.70 -27.20
CA LEU A 522 4.70 11.77 -28.66
C LEU A 522 5.95 11.23 -29.37
N GLU A 523 7.16 11.59 -28.90
CA GLU A 523 8.41 11.07 -29.43
C GLU A 523 8.52 9.54 -29.25
N CYS A 524 8.13 9.01 -28.10
CA CYS A 524 8.09 7.58 -27.84
C CYS A 524 7.08 6.82 -28.72
N THR A 525 6.05 7.49 -29.23
CA THR A 525 4.95 6.84 -29.96
C THR A 525 5.42 6.18 -31.25
N THR A 526 6.39 6.74 -31.97
CA THR A 526 6.94 6.13 -33.20
C THR A 526 7.52 4.76 -32.93
N THR A 527 8.36 4.63 -31.92
CA THR A 527 8.97 3.36 -31.52
C THR A 527 7.92 2.35 -31.02
N VAL A 528 6.90 2.82 -30.31
CA VAL A 528 5.79 1.96 -29.86
C VAL A 528 4.97 1.45 -31.05
N LEU A 529 4.63 2.31 -32.01
CA LEU A 529 3.89 1.92 -33.22
C LEU A 529 4.65 0.91 -34.06
N GLU A 530 5.95 1.12 -34.29
CA GLU A 530 6.81 0.18 -35.00
C GLU A 530 6.83 -1.19 -34.31
N LYS A 531 6.96 -1.18 -32.98
CA LYS A 531 6.99 -2.41 -32.18
C LYS A 531 5.65 -3.16 -32.23
N ILE A 532 4.54 -2.47 -32.03
CA ILE A 532 3.19 -3.06 -32.10
C ILE A 532 2.94 -3.59 -33.52
N SER A 533 3.28 -2.83 -34.56
CA SER A 533 3.16 -3.26 -35.96
C SER A 533 3.94 -4.55 -36.24
N THR A 534 5.17 -4.66 -35.73
CA THR A 534 6.03 -5.84 -35.93
C THR A 534 5.50 -7.07 -35.19
N VAL A 535 4.98 -6.91 -33.97
CA VAL A 535 4.59 -8.03 -33.10
C VAL A 535 3.17 -8.51 -33.38
N TYR A 536 2.23 -7.60 -33.66
CA TYR A 536 0.80 -7.90 -33.78
C TYR A 536 0.25 -7.64 -35.20
N GLY A 537 0.88 -6.75 -35.96
CA GLY A 537 0.37 -6.27 -37.24
C GLY A 537 -0.33 -4.91 -37.14
N THR A 538 -0.70 -4.37 -38.32
CA THR A 538 -1.25 -3.00 -38.43
C THR A 538 -2.75 -2.90 -38.27
N LYS A 539 -3.50 -4.01 -38.45
CA LYS A 539 -4.96 -4.05 -38.36
C LYS A 539 -5.42 -4.90 -37.17
N THR A 540 -5.04 -4.48 -35.99
CA THR A 540 -5.32 -5.20 -34.73
C THR A 540 -5.92 -4.28 -33.68
N LYS A 541 -6.54 -4.85 -32.66
CA LYS A 541 -7.08 -4.12 -31.52
C LYS A 541 -5.98 -3.33 -30.81
N GLU A 542 -4.82 -3.93 -30.65
CA GLU A 542 -3.64 -3.35 -30.01
C GLU A 542 -3.19 -2.08 -30.74
N MET A 543 -3.12 -2.11 -32.08
CA MET A 543 -2.78 -0.94 -32.89
C MET A 543 -3.84 0.16 -32.76
N ALA A 544 -5.13 -0.21 -32.75
CA ALA A 544 -6.23 0.74 -32.58
C ALA A 544 -6.17 1.43 -31.20
N ASP A 545 -5.82 0.71 -30.16
CA ASP A 545 -5.70 1.27 -28.80
C ASP A 545 -4.53 2.25 -28.70
N VAL A 546 -3.38 1.97 -29.31
CA VAL A 546 -2.24 2.91 -29.38
C VAL A 546 -2.59 4.15 -30.22
N TYR A 547 -3.28 4.02 -31.35
CA TYR A 547 -3.74 5.20 -32.10
C TYR A 547 -4.72 6.07 -31.30
N ASN A 548 -5.58 5.45 -30.48
CA ASN A 548 -6.48 6.19 -29.61
C ASN A 548 -5.70 6.98 -28.52
N SER A 549 -4.67 6.39 -27.93
CA SER A 549 -3.80 7.05 -26.96
C SER A 549 -2.99 8.19 -27.59
N LEU A 550 -2.46 7.97 -28.80
CA LEU A 550 -1.79 9.03 -29.59
C LEU A 550 -2.72 10.20 -29.87
N GLY A 551 -3.99 9.92 -30.21
CA GLY A 551 -5.01 10.94 -30.35
C GLY A 551 -5.22 11.76 -29.07
N GLY A 552 -5.19 11.11 -27.91
CA GLY A 552 -5.23 11.76 -26.59
C GLY A 552 -4.00 12.65 -26.34
N ILE A 553 -2.80 12.15 -26.60
CA ILE A 553 -1.53 12.88 -26.44
C ILE A 553 -1.52 14.14 -27.33
N LEU A 554 -1.93 14.01 -28.59
CA LEU A 554 -2.01 15.14 -29.53
C LEU A 554 -3.08 16.15 -29.11
N TYR A 555 -4.18 15.70 -28.49
CA TYR A 555 -5.19 16.58 -27.91
C TYR A 555 -4.60 17.40 -26.76
N ASP A 556 -3.84 16.79 -25.86
CA ASP A 556 -3.18 17.47 -24.74
C ASP A 556 -2.15 18.52 -25.26
N LEU A 557 -1.51 18.23 -26.40
CA LEU A 557 -0.63 19.16 -27.13
C LEU A 557 -1.40 20.23 -27.95
N LYS A 558 -2.73 20.27 -27.87
CA LYS A 558 -3.61 21.19 -28.64
C LYS A 558 -3.54 21.01 -30.17
N ARG A 559 -3.00 19.89 -30.67
CA ARG A 559 -2.92 19.53 -32.10
C ARG A 559 -4.19 18.78 -32.54
N TYR A 560 -5.36 19.42 -32.38
CA TYR A 560 -6.68 18.76 -32.45
C TYR A 560 -7.00 18.12 -33.81
N LYS A 561 -6.57 18.71 -34.94
CA LYS A 561 -6.81 18.15 -36.27
C LYS A 561 -6.02 16.86 -36.50
N GLU A 562 -4.78 16.82 -36.02
CA GLU A 562 -3.96 15.61 -36.10
C GLU A 562 -4.48 14.53 -35.15
N ALA A 563 -4.92 14.92 -33.96
CA ALA A 563 -5.58 14.03 -33.01
C ALA A 563 -6.76 13.31 -33.66
N LEU A 564 -7.62 14.05 -34.38
CA LEU A 564 -8.75 13.47 -35.12
C LEU A 564 -8.30 12.41 -36.13
N GLY A 565 -7.26 12.68 -36.92
CA GLY A 565 -6.78 11.72 -37.92
C GLY A 565 -6.35 10.37 -37.31
N TYR A 566 -5.74 10.38 -36.12
CA TYR A 566 -5.36 9.14 -35.43
C TYR A 566 -6.56 8.48 -34.74
N LEU A 567 -7.47 9.25 -34.17
CA LEU A 567 -8.70 8.73 -33.57
C LEU A 567 -9.60 8.07 -34.60
N GLU A 568 -9.69 8.63 -35.81
CA GLU A 568 -10.40 8.05 -36.96
C GLU A 568 -9.74 6.74 -37.41
N LYS A 569 -8.39 6.70 -37.56
CA LYS A 569 -7.67 5.45 -37.85
C LYS A 569 -7.94 4.37 -36.80
N SER A 570 -7.93 4.73 -35.51
CA SER A 570 -8.29 3.82 -34.42
C SER A 570 -9.68 3.24 -34.59
N PHE A 571 -10.65 4.14 -34.89
CA PHE A 571 -12.05 3.73 -35.02
C PHE A 571 -12.31 2.87 -36.29
N ASP A 572 -11.66 3.17 -37.41
CA ASP A 572 -11.76 2.40 -38.66
C ASP A 572 -11.27 0.95 -38.44
N ILE A 573 -10.14 0.77 -37.73
CA ILE A 573 -9.66 -0.58 -37.39
C ILE A 573 -10.68 -1.28 -36.47
N LYS A 574 -11.22 -0.61 -35.46
CA LYS A 574 -12.25 -1.19 -34.58
C LYS A 574 -13.51 -1.60 -35.38
N LYS A 575 -13.88 -0.82 -36.40
CA LYS A 575 -15.00 -1.11 -37.27
C LYS A 575 -14.72 -2.35 -38.15
N GLU A 576 -13.53 -2.44 -38.75
CA GLU A 576 -13.11 -3.60 -39.52
C GLU A 576 -13.10 -4.89 -38.67
N LEU A 577 -12.74 -4.78 -37.38
CA LEU A 577 -12.70 -5.90 -36.44
C LEU A 577 -14.06 -6.23 -35.78
N GLY A 578 -15.15 -5.51 -36.12
CA GLY A 578 -16.46 -5.70 -35.49
C GLY A 578 -16.56 -5.25 -34.03
N LEU A 579 -15.62 -4.44 -33.56
CA LEU A 579 -15.52 -3.98 -32.16
C LEU A 579 -16.27 -2.66 -31.85
N THR A 580 -17.25 -2.32 -32.67
CA THR A 580 -18.03 -1.07 -32.54
C THR A 580 -18.99 -1.03 -31.36
N GLN A 581 -19.30 -2.18 -30.76
CA GLN A 581 -20.18 -2.31 -29.59
C GLN A 581 -19.38 -2.61 -28.31
N THR A 582 -18.25 -1.92 -28.12
CA THR A 582 -17.36 -2.09 -26.96
C THR A 582 -17.11 -0.77 -26.26
N GLU A 583 -16.64 -0.80 -24.98
CA GLU A 583 -16.22 0.40 -24.26
C GLU A 583 -15.06 1.12 -24.99
N SER A 584 -14.16 0.36 -25.63
CA SER A 584 -13.07 0.95 -26.42
C SER A 584 -13.59 1.79 -27.60
N ALA A 585 -14.71 1.41 -28.23
CA ALA A 585 -15.37 2.21 -29.25
C ALA A 585 -16.07 3.45 -28.65
N ALA A 586 -16.73 3.30 -27.49
CA ALA A 586 -17.32 4.44 -26.78
C ALA A 586 -16.28 5.47 -26.39
N LEU A 587 -15.10 5.02 -25.95
CA LEU A 587 -13.95 5.89 -25.64
C LEU A 587 -13.47 6.63 -26.90
N SER A 588 -13.35 5.95 -28.05
CA SER A 588 -12.98 6.59 -29.31
C SER A 588 -14.00 7.66 -29.73
N TYR A 589 -15.32 7.38 -29.64
CA TYR A 589 -16.35 8.39 -29.89
C TYR A 589 -16.22 9.61 -28.96
N ASN A 590 -15.96 9.36 -27.67
CA ASN A 590 -15.80 10.42 -26.69
C ASN A 590 -14.59 11.30 -27.00
N ASN A 591 -13.43 10.69 -27.31
CA ASN A 591 -12.20 11.42 -27.62
C ASN A 591 -12.32 12.21 -28.94
N MET A 592 -12.93 11.65 -29.98
CA MET A 592 -13.26 12.42 -31.19
C MET A 592 -14.20 13.57 -30.88
N GLY A 593 -15.20 13.37 -30.03
CA GLY A 593 -16.11 14.42 -29.58
C GLY A 593 -15.38 15.58 -28.89
N TYR A 594 -14.40 15.28 -28.02
CA TYR A 594 -13.54 16.31 -27.40
C TYR A 594 -12.75 17.10 -28.46
N ALA A 595 -12.16 16.43 -29.43
CA ALA A 595 -11.39 17.08 -30.47
C ALA A 595 -12.29 17.97 -31.38
N TYR A 596 -13.46 17.49 -31.82
CA TYR A 596 -14.42 18.30 -32.58
C TYR A 596 -14.93 19.52 -31.79
N ARG A 597 -15.19 19.33 -30.48
CA ARG A 597 -15.56 20.46 -29.60
C ARG A 597 -14.52 21.55 -29.60
N LYS A 598 -13.23 21.20 -29.51
CA LYS A 598 -12.10 22.17 -29.52
C LYS A 598 -11.88 22.82 -30.89
N ILE A 599 -12.20 22.13 -31.97
CA ILE A 599 -12.18 22.68 -33.33
C ILE A 599 -13.36 23.63 -33.56
N GLY A 600 -14.44 23.54 -32.76
CA GLY A 600 -15.63 24.38 -32.84
C GLY A 600 -16.84 23.71 -33.54
N ASP A 601 -16.69 22.46 -34.02
CA ASP A 601 -17.81 21.69 -34.61
C ASP A 601 -18.66 21.05 -33.49
N LYS A 602 -19.48 21.87 -32.85
CA LYS A 602 -20.35 21.49 -31.75
C LYS A 602 -21.41 20.43 -32.15
N LYS A 603 -21.81 20.43 -33.44
CA LYS A 603 -22.81 19.48 -33.94
C LYS A 603 -22.23 18.05 -33.96
N LYS A 604 -21.08 17.87 -34.61
CA LYS A 604 -20.38 16.57 -34.64
C LYS A 604 -19.97 16.11 -33.25
N ALA A 605 -19.47 17.03 -32.40
CA ALA A 605 -19.15 16.73 -31.02
C ALA A 605 -20.36 16.14 -30.27
N PHE A 606 -21.54 16.74 -30.41
CA PHE A 606 -22.77 16.26 -29.76
C PHE A 606 -23.18 14.87 -30.26
N GLU A 607 -23.16 14.64 -31.57
CA GLU A 607 -23.49 13.33 -32.16
C GLU A 607 -22.58 12.22 -31.63
N LEU A 608 -21.28 12.49 -31.52
CA LEU A 608 -20.30 11.52 -31.05
C LEU A 608 -20.46 11.25 -29.54
N TYR A 609 -20.64 12.30 -28.74
CA TYR A 609 -20.91 12.12 -27.30
C TYR A 609 -22.21 11.35 -27.05
N ARG A 610 -23.25 11.60 -27.86
CA ARG A 610 -24.51 10.85 -27.77
C ARG A 610 -24.29 9.38 -28.08
N LYS A 611 -23.55 9.04 -29.14
CA LYS A 611 -23.20 7.64 -29.48
C LYS A 611 -22.42 6.97 -28.34
N ALA A 612 -21.46 7.69 -27.75
CA ALA A 612 -20.71 7.19 -26.59
C ALA A 612 -21.64 6.94 -25.39
N ALA A 613 -22.55 7.87 -25.10
CA ALA A 613 -23.50 7.77 -23.99
C ALA A 613 -24.49 6.60 -24.17
N GLU A 614 -25.06 6.44 -25.37
CA GLU A 614 -25.98 5.36 -25.71
C GLU A 614 -25.29 4.00 -25.56
N LEU A 615 -24.07 3.87 -26.08
CA LEU A 615 -23.28 2.67 -25.98
C LEU A 615 -22.90 2.33 -24.53
N ARG A 616 -22.45 3.30 -23.76
CA ARG A 616 -22.12 3.10 -22.33
C ARG A 616 -23.36 2.78 -21.49
N LYS A 617 -24.50 3.41 -21.82
CA LYS A 617 -25.77 3.07 -21.18
C LYS A 617 -26.18 1.62 -21.47
N SER A 618 -26.01 1.13 -22.71
CA SER A 618 -26.34 -0.26 -23.07
C SER A 618 -25.39 -1.29 -22.44
N LEU A 619 -24.09 -0.94 -22.29
CA LEU A 619 -23.08 -1.86 -21.75
C LEU A 619 -23.09 -1.91 -20.21
N PHE A 620 -23.27 -0.77 -19.54
CA PHE A 620 -23.03 -0.63 -18.11
C PHE A 620 -24.24 -0.07 -17.32
N GLY A 621 -25.31 0.34 -18.00
CA GLY A 621 -26.46 0.96 -17.38
C GLY A 621 -26.28 2.47 -17.09
N GLU A 622 -27.40 3.13 -16.72
CA GLU A 622 -27.43 4.58 -16.46
C GLU A 622 -26.76 4.99 -15.13
N ASN A 623 -26.56 4.05 -14.22
CA ASN A 623 -25.97 4.30 -12.91
C ASN A 623 -24.48 3.95 -12.86
N SER A 624 -23.78 3.98 -13.99
CA SER A 624 -22.37 3.60 -14.09
C SER A 624 -21.44 4.80 -14.24
N LEU A 625 -20.17 4.63 -13.84
CA LEU A 625 -19.11 5.64 -14.04
C LEU A 625 -18.89 5.99 -15.53
N PRO A 626 -18.81 5.01 -16.47
CA PRO A 626 -18.68 5.34 -17.89
C PRO A 626 -19.83 6.21 -18.41
N TYR A 627 -21.06 5.97 -17.95
CA TYR A 627 -22.19 6.81 -18.32
C TYR A 627 -22.11 8.21 -17.68
N ALA A 628 -21.60 8.32 -16.45
CA ALA A 628 -21.34 9.62 -15.82
C ALA A 628 -20.34 10.47 -16.61
N ASP A 629 -19.26 9.85 -17.15
CA ASP A 629 -18.29 10.53 -18.01
C ASP A 629 -18.96 11.10 -19.29
N SER A 630 -19.90 10.35 -19.87
CA SER A 630 -20.66 10.83 -21.03
C SER A 630 -21.62 11.98 -20.68
N CYS A 631 -22.29 11.91 -19.51
CA CYS A 631 -23.12 13.02 -19.02
C CYS A 631 -22.30 14.29 -18.78
N PHE A 632 -21.09 14.14 -18.21
CA PHE A 632 -20.16 15.23 -18.01
C PHE A 632 -19.72 15.88 -19.33
N ALA A 633 -19.37 15.08 -20.33
CA ALA A 633 -18.94 15.56 -21.65
C ALA A 633 -20.05 16.34 -22.36
N ILE A 634 -21.30 15.79 -22.39
CA ILE A 634 -22.45 16.45 -22.99
C ILE A 634 -22.83 17.72 -22.21
N GLY A 635 -22.83 17.66 -20.87
CA GLY A 635 -23.09 18.81 -20.00
C GLY A 635 -22.10 19.95 -20.26
N SER A 636 -20.81 19.64 -20.36
CA SER A 636 -19.78 20.61 -20.71
C SER A 636 -19.95 21.19 -22.12
N LEU A 637 -20.41 20.43 -23.11
CA LEU A 637 -20.70 20.92 -24.45
C LEU A 637 -21.94 21.85 -24.46
N PHE A 638 -22.94 21.59 -23.64
CA PHE A 638 -24.12 22.43 -23.51
C PHE A 638 -23.79 23.77 -22.86
N MET A 639 -22.84 23.81 -21.90
CA MET A 639 -22.30 25.08 -21.39
C MET A 639 -21.71 25.96 -22.54
N ASP A 640 -20.88 25.35 -23.41
CA ASP A 640 -20.30 26.09 -24.57
C ASP A 640 -21.37 26.54 -25.59
N SER A 641 -22.57 26.00 -25.49
CA SER A 641 -23.70 26.29 -26.39
C SER A 641 -24.80 27.13 -25.71
N SER A 642 -24.51 27.64 -24.49
CA SER A 642 -25.43 28.45 -23.67
C SER A 642 -26.77 27.78 -23.36
N LYS A 643 -26.81 26.43 -23.35
CA LYS A 643 -27.97 25.61 -22.95
C LYS A 643 -27.87 25.28 -21.45
N ASN A 644 -27.97 26.33 -20.63
CA ASN A 644 -27.59 26.28 -19.21
C ASN A 644 -28.39 25.29 -18.39
N ASP A 645 -29.73 25.21 -18.56
CA ASP A 645 -30.57 24.25 -17.80
C ASP A 645 -30.22 22.78 -18.12
N SER A 646 -29.99 22.48 -19.41
CA SER A 646 -29.61 21.15 -19.83
C SER A 646 -28.20 20.77 -19.36
N ALA A 647 -27.28 21.75 -19.34
CA ALA A 647 -25.93 21.60 -18.82
C ALA A 647 -25.95 21.28 -17.33
N GLU A 648 -26.71 22.07 -16.54
CA GLU A 648 -26.86 21.87 -15.11
C GLU A 648 -27.40 20.48 -14.77
N LYS A 649 -28.49 20.07 -15.42
CA LYS A 649 -29.12 18.76 -15.21
C LYS A 649 -28.14 17.60 -15.42
N LEU A 650 -27.35 17.66 -16.49
CA LEU A 650 -26.38 16.60 -16.81
C LEU A 650 -25.16 16.65 -15.89
N LEU A 651 -24.64 17.83 -15.55
CA LEU A 651 -23.53 17.97 -14.61
C LEU A 651 -23.91 17.53 -13.21
N ARG A 652 -25.13 17.84 -12.73
CA ARG A 652 -25.64 17.33 -11.44
C ARG A 652 -25.85 15.82 -11.46
N LYS A 653 -26.35 15.24 -12.58
CA LYS A 653 -26.44 13.79 -12.74
C LYS A 653 -25.06 13.12 -12.68
N SER A 654 -24.10 13.69 -13.41
CA SER A 654 -22.72 13.21 -13.38
C SER A 654 -22.09 13.33 -12.01
N LEU A 655 -22.26 14.48 -11.33
CA LEU A 655 -21.79 14.73 -9.97
C LEU A 655 -22.35 13.68 -8.98
N LYS A 656 -23.66 13.44 -9.02
CA LYS A 656 -24.30 12.44 -8.15
C LYS A 656 -23.68 11.06 -8.38
N LEU A 657 -23.48 10.65 -9.63
CA LEU A 657 -22.89 9.36 -9.96
C LEU A 657 -21.43 9.27 -9.51
N TYR A 658 -20.63 10.33 -9.68
CA TYR A 658 -19.25 10.33 -9.18
C TYR A 658 -19.17 10.27 -7.66
N ILE A 659 -20.00 11.03 -6.95
CA ILE A 659 -20.07 10.97 -5.47
C ILE A 659 -20.46 9.56 -5.04
N THR A 660 -21.49 8.99 -5.65
CA THR A 660 -21.96 7.63 -5.33
C THR A 660 -20.89 6.57 -5.55
N HIS A 661 -20.10 6.69 -6.64
CA HIS A 661 -19.13 5.65 -7.02
C HIS A 661 -17.69 5.88 -6.55
N ARG A 662 -17.27 7.13 -6.31
CA ARG A 662 -15.89 7.51 -5.96
C ARG A 662 -15.78 8.33 -4.68
N GLY A 663 -16.92 8.67 -4.06
CA GLY A 663 -16.96 9.56 -2.89
C GLY A 663 -16.85 11.05 -3.26
N GLU A 664 -16.99 11.90 -2.24
CA GLU A 664 -16.88 13.35 -2.43
C GLU A 664 -15.48 13.81 -2.83
N VAL A 665 -14.44 13.14 -2.33
CA VAL A 665 -13.04 13.52 -2.57
C VAL A 665 -12.50 12.74 -3.76
N SER A 666 -12.77 13.22 -4.96
CA SER A 666 -12.22 12.66 -6.20
C SER A 666 -12.02 13.75 -7.26
N ASN A 667 -11.09 13.55 -8.21
CA ASN A 667 -10.86 14.46 -9.32
C ASN A 667 -12.13 14.76 -10.12
N ARG A 668 -12.90 13.72 -10.45
CA ARG A 668 -14.13 13.86 -11.22
C ARG A 668 -15.21 14.64 -10.47
N THR A 669 -15.30 14.48 -9.15
CA THR A 669 -16.20 15.27 -8.30
C THR A 669 -15.77 16.73 -8.28
N ALA A 670 -14.46 17.01 -8.14
CA ALA A 670 -13.91 18.36 -8.21
C ALA A 670 -14.15 19.01 -9.59
N ASP A 671 -13.98 18.25 -10.69
CA ASP A 671 -14.23 18.73 -12.05
C ASP A 671 -15.72 19.09 -12.26
N CYS A 672 -16.65 18.27 -11.73
CA CYS A 672 -18.08 18.57 -11.79
C CYS A 672 -18.42 19.84 -11.01
N TYR A 673 -17.88 20.02 -9.80
CA TYR A 673 -18.06 21.25 -9.04
C TYR A 673 -17.43 22.45 -9.76
N GLY A 674 -16.24 22.29 -10.35
CA GLY A 674 -15.59 23.32 -11.16
C GLY A 674 -16.46 23.78 -12.34
N ASN A 675 -17.03 22.82 -13.10
CA ASN A 675 -17.90 23.14 -14.24
C ASN A 675 -19.23 23.76 -13.80
N LEU A 676 -19.83 23.31 -12.70
CA LEU A 676 -20.99 23.99 -12.12
C LEU A 676 -20.65 25.42 -11.71
N GLY A 677 -19.50 25.66 -11.07
CA GLY A 677 -19.03 27.01 -10.77
C GLY A 677 -18.88 27.90 -12.00
N ILE A 678 -18.31 27.38 -13.09
CA ILE A 678 -18.22 28.11 -14.37
C ILE A 678 -19.62 28.40 -14.94
N LEU A 679 -20.52 27.44 -14.89
CA LEU A 679 -21.91 27.60 -15.35
C LEU A 679 -22.62 28.72 -14.60
N TYR A 680 -22.59 28.66 -13.26
CA TYR A 680 -23.23 29.69 -12.42
C TYR A 680 -22.59 31.08 -12.58
N SER A 681 -21.27 31.16 -12.79
CA SER A 681 -20.59 32.39 -13.13
C SER A 681 -21.05 32.95 -14.49
N SER A 682 -21.40 32.09 -15.46
CA SER A 682 -21.88 32.51 -16.77
C SER A 682 -23.31 33.09 -16.76
N ILE A 683 -24.15 32.61 -15.83
CA ILE A 683 -25.51 33.14 -15.60
C ILE A 683 -25.55 34.26 -14.54
N GLN A 684 -24.39 34.75 -14.12
CA GLN A 684 -24.20 35.85 -13.18
C GLN A 684 -24.63 35.55 -11.72
N ASP A 685 -24.90 34.30 -11.38
CA ASP A 685 -25.04 33.88 -9.99
C ASP A 685 -23.64 33.61 -9.36
N TYR A 686 -22.97 34.71 -9.07
CA TYR A 686 -21.60 34.67 -8.54
C TYR A 686 -21.50 34.05 -7.16
N LYS A 687 -22.56 34.10 -6.34
CA LYS A 687 -22.58 33.50 -5.02
C LYS A 687 -22.49 31.98 -5.11
N SER A 688 -23.37 31.38 -5.89
CA SER A 688 -23.35 29.94 -6.15
C SER A 688 -22.07 29.51 -6.87
N ALA A 689 -21.56 30.32 -7.79
CA ALA A 689 -20.31 30.03 -8.49
C ALA A 689 -19.12 29.93 -7.54
N ILE A 690 -18.98 30.88 -6.60
CA ILE A 690 -17.90 30.86 -5.59
C ILE A 690 -18.05 29.64 -4.68
N GLU A 691 -19.27 29.29 -4.26
CA GLU A 691 -19.51 28.10 -3.43
C GLU A 691 -19.03 26.82 -4.14
N PHE A 692 -19.40 26.63 -5.40
CA PHE A 692 -18.99 25.44 -6.16
C PHE A 692 -17.48 25.41 -6.43
N HIS A 693 -16.88 26.54 -6.78
CA HIS A 693 -15.42 26.63 -6.96
C HIS A 693 -14.67 26.37 -5.65
N THR A 694 -15.19 26.83 -4.51
CA THR A 694 -14.61 26.55 -3.18
C THR A 694 -14.68 25.07 -2.84
N LYS A 695 -15.81 24.39 -3.13
CA LYS A 695 -15.91 22.93 -2.98
C LYS A 695 -14.88 22.21 -3.84
N ALA A 696 -14.73 22.59 -5.10
CA ALA A 696 -13.72 22.03 -6.00
C ALA A 696 -12.29 22.25 -5.48
N LEU A 697 -11.98 23.46 -5.00
CA LEU A 697 -10.68 23.82 -4.44
C LEU A 697 -10.39 23.01 -3.17
N THR A 698 -11.37 22.88 -2.26
CA THR A 698 -11.24 22.11 -1.02
C THR A 698 -10.91 20.64 -1.32
N ILE A 699 -11.60 20.05 -2.31
CA ILE A 699 -11.31 18.67 -2.74
C ILE A 699 -9.89 18.56 -3.26
N ARG A 700 -9.48 19.46 -4.17
CA ARG A 700 -8.13 19.45 -4.76
C ARG A 700 -7.04 19.63 -3.72
N LYS A 701 -7.24 20.50 -2.72
CA LYS A 701 -6.32 20.65 -1.57
C LYS A 701 -6.20 19.37 -0.75
N LYS A 702 -7.32 18.71 -0.48
CA LYS A 702 -7.32 17.42 0.23
C LYS A 702 -6.60 16.32 -0.56
N MET A 703 -6.66 16.36 -1.88
CA MET A 703 -6.05 15.35 -2.76
C MET A 703 -4.56 15.58 -2.99
N TYR A 704 -4.15 16.81 -3.18
CA TYR A 704 -2.81 17.14 -3.70
C TYR A 704 -1.97 18.00 -2.74
N GLY A 705 -2.54 18.47 -1.64
CA GLY A 705 -1.89 19.48 -0.78
C GLY A 705 -2.00 20.90 -1.37
N GLU A 706 -1.41 21.86 -0.66
CA GLU A 706 -1.49 23.29 -1.06
C GLU A 706 -0.68 23.60 -2.33
N LEU A 707 0.47 22.96 -2.51
CA LEU A 707 1.41 23.21 -3.60
C LEU A 707 1.15 22.28 -4.78
N HIS A 708 0.07 22.55 -5.54
CA HIS A 708 -0.26 21.78 -6.73
C HIS A 708 -0.90 22.69 -7.81
N LEU A 709 -0.64 22.41 -9.10
CA LEU A 709 -1.16 23.21 -10.22
C LEU A 709 -2.69 23.24 -10.27
N ASP A 710 -3.37 22.15 -9.92
CA ASP A 710 -4.84 22.12 -9.87
C ASP A 710 -5.41 22.97 -8.73
N VAL A 711 -4.67 23.12 -7.63
CA VAL A 711 -5.02 24.02 -6.54
C VAL A 711 -4.86 25.48 -6.98
N ALA A 712 -3.76 25.81 -7.67
CA ALA A 712 -3.59 27.12 -8.32
C ALA A 712 -4.72 27.41 -9.31
N GLY A 713 -5.13 26.42 -10.13
CA GLY A 713 -6.29 26.51 -11.02
C GLY A 713 -7.59 26.79 -10.28
N GLY A 714 -7.79 26.20 -9.11
CA GLY A 714 -8.94 26.44 -8.23
C GLY A 714 -8.99 27.88 -7.73
N TYR A 715 -7.88 28.40 -7.21
CA TYR A 715 -7.77 29.80 -6.79
C TYR A 715 -8.01 30.78 -7.94
N ARG A 716 -7.45 30.49 -9.13
CA ARG A 716 -7.69 31.31 -10.33
C ARG A 716 -9.17 31.35 -10.72
N ASN A 717 -9.90 30.25 -10.65
CA ASN A 717 -11.33 30.24 -10.96
C ASN A 717 -12.14 31.07 -9.97
N ILE A 718 -11.83 30.99 -8.67
CA ILE A 718 -12.45 31.85 -7.64
C ILE A 718 -12.13 33.32 -7.89
N GLY A 719 -10.86 33.66 -8.16
CA GLY A 719 -10.40 35.02 -8.45
C GLY A 719 -11.10 35.62 -9.68
N ASN A 720 -11.21 34.84 -10.77
CA ASN A 720 -11.95 35.24 -11.96
C ASN A 720 -13.44 35.51 -11.67
N THR A 721 -14.04 34.70 -10.79
CA THR A 721 -15.46 34.88 -10.41
C THR A 721 -15.64 36.15 -9.58
N TYR A 722 -14.73 36.44 -8.61
CA TYR A 722 -14.75 37.70 -7.87
C TYR A 722 -14.52 38.92 -8.78
N SER A 723 -13.64 38.82 -9.76
CA SER A 723 -13.43 39.88 -10.74
C SER A 723 -14.71 40.19 -11.55
N ARG A 724 -15.43 39.14 -11.97
CA ARG A 724 -16.72 39.31 -12.68
C ARG A 724 -17.84 39.86 -11.79
N SER A 725 -17.80 39.59 -10.49
CA SER A 725 -18.76 40.16 -9.53
C SER A 725 -18.44 41.58 -9.09
N GLY A 726 -17.28 42.13 -9.50
CA GLY A 726 -16.82 43.46 -9.14
C GLY A 726 -16.03 43.56 -7.83
N ASP A 727 -15.82 42.44 -7.12
CA ASP A 727 -14.98 42.44 -5.91
C ASP A 727 -13.50 42.23 -6.28
N TYR A 728 -12.89 43.33 -6.78
CA TYR A 728 -11.52 43.30 -7.28
C TYR A 728 -10.48 43.03 -6.18
N SER A 729 -10.78 43.42 -4.93
CA SER A 729 -9.87 43.14 -3.80
C SER A 729 -9.69 41.64 -3.55
N LYS A 730 -10.79 40.92 -3.43
CA LYS A 730 -10.74 39.44 -3.27
C LYS A 730 -10.25 38.74 -4.53
N ALA A 731 -10.56 39.29 -5.71
CA ALA A 731 -10.04 38.77 -6.97
C ALA A 731 -8.51 38.75 -6.97
N LEU A 732 -7.89 39.90 -6.61
CA LEU A 732 -6.43 40.00 -6.52
C LEU A 732 -5.84 39.05 -5.51
N GLU A 733 -6.41 38.95 -4.29
CA GLU A 733 -5.94 38.02 -3.26
C GLU A 733 -5.90 36.57 -3.79
N MET A 734 -6.98 36.13 -4.44
CA MET A 734 -7.05 34.75 -4.96
C MET A 734 -6.10 34.50 -6.13
N LEU A 735 -5.96 35.49 -7.02
CA LEU A 735 -5.04 35.40 -8.15
C LEU A 735 -3.58 35.44 -7.72
N PHE A 736 -3.21 36.21 -6.69
CA PHE A 736 -1.87 36.15 -6.10
C PHE A 736 -1.54 34.80 -5.53
N LYS A 737 -2.45 34.18 -4.75
CA LYS A 737 -2.26 32.82 -4.26
C LYS A 737 -2.04 31.79 -5.39
N ALA A 738 -2.77 31.93 -6.49
CA ALA A 738 -2.58 31.09 -7.66
C ALA A 738 -1.17 31.26 -8.28
N VAL A 739 -0.69 32.49 -8.39
CA VAL A 739 0.64 32.80 -8.94
C VAL A 739 1.74 32.31 -7.99
N GLU A 740 1.63 32.57 -6.68
CA GLU A 740 2.57 32.09 -5.68
C GLU A 740 2.78 30.56 -5.75
N ILE A 741 1.68 29.79 -5.86
CA ILE A 741 1.76 28.34 -6.02
C ILE A 741 2.44 27.96 -7.35
N GLN A 742 2.14 28.68 -8.44
CA GLN A 742 2.78 28.41 -9.73
C GLN A 742 4.28 28.68 -9.71
N ILE A 743 4.71 29.79 -9.11
CA ILE A 743 6.14 30.13 -8.93
C ILE A 743 6.83 29.08 -8.05
N ALA A 744 6.21 28.68 -6.95
CA ALA A 744 6.77 27.67 -6.07
C ALA A 744 6.99 26.28 -6.74
N ILE A 745 6.16 25.97 -7.74
CA ILE A 745 6.25 24.69 -8.48
C ILE A 745 7.17 24.77 -9.69
N GLN A 746 7.11 25.86 -10.44
CA GLN A 746 7.76 26.01 -11.76
C GLN A 746 9.02 26.87 -11.76
N GLY A 747 9.30 27.56 -10.64
CA GLY A 747 10.32 28.59 -10.56
C GLY A 747 9.87 29.91 -11.20
N GLU A 748 10.61 30.98 -10.93
CA GLU A 748 10.44 32.27 -11.62
C GLU A 748 10.96 32.15 -13.07
N ASN A 749 10.08 31.98 -14.02
CA ASN A 749 10.37 32.14 -15.47
C ASN A 749 9.55 33.27 -16.04
#